data_c5e10847189df7ec88e0ab5fb5da65cc
#
_entry.id   c5e10847189df7ec88e0ab5fb5da65cc
#
_cell.length_a   1.000
_cell.length_b   1.000
_cell.length_c   1.000
_cell.angle_alpha   90.00
_cell.angle_beta   90.00
_cell.angle_gamma   90.00
#
_symmetry.space_group_name_H-M   'P 1'
#
loop_
_entity.id
_entity.type
_entity.pdbx_description
1 polymer ?
#
loop_
_entity_poly.entity_id
_entity_poly.type
_entity_poly.pdbx_seq_one_letter_code
_entity_poly.pdbx_strand_id
1 'polypeptide(L)'
;VSNNGNIKIGKDAVGIFGENTVVTNSSSIQSTGAKSTGIYGLQGSASNIGNIILGDNSNGIFVKNGTLITNTGNIAVGNNNSAGIYGAGTTSVTHNGGIITVGKESVGIATESGNITVGAGAVINAGTDSSYIYSASGTGTNNANLSLSDHSIGMYTKSGTMINNANIKVGKSTVVSGLPPKISVGMAAESGTIENSTSGYIHVPDDHGVGMVVNNGGTGINSGSIQVDGKLAYGMQATKNSLLENYGVITVNGANSRGMAATDYSTVKNQVGGIITVNGADSEGIYVDYGATAENYGTIIINGTGKTGIYIGSGGVVLNQGSIVLLGDAQDSDKKIEGSGSLTNVGDITINGPTASIDGITITNTGTITVNGALDFGTITLGSTAGHIGTINAESFNKGQFIVLPNVTQGSNHDMYTVQYLNGITNVPNHGSITAISHSVSFIADVQKDDTDPNLIRVVLVRIPYKKLLAGTDAIEFGKGLDEIFAGAADKELEMFDALKNISDKDELGATFDNELRGNVYANIQTRMLDINDVFTTSYENLKYNRLYARETLKIGAIMTGGETKSKRAGVEDYDSKSLGAIVLKEYDHMKYGRVSNWSIGFTQTKFDFDPGSKETVYSLNAGVGFEDYIKDSKNLKYYTRGEVSVNHHETERKIHLSSGTYENTGKFWSGTVEWKNKLRYDIPLDSERINLGVFGTFSLGYGKFEDFKESGDGIELDVQSRDMYIVRPGVGADIAFNKYAQSGKYSLIGKATAEYELGKVYDGSNKAKIKDTDAGYYKLEKPKEVKDIIKIGAELKYETRSGHSIGFEVTRQEGSVDATRYGVNLMYRF
;
A
#
# COMPACT_ATOMS: atom_id res chain seq x y z
N VAL A 1 -35.24 48.73 21.71
CA VAL A 1 -34.50 49.90 22.23
C VAL A 1 -34.07 50.76 21.05
N SER A 2 -34.42 52.03 21.04
CA SER A 2 -34.07 52.91 19.90
C SER A 2 -33.31 54.15 20.38
N ASN A 3 -32.23 54.47 19.64
CA ASN A 3 -31.50 55.70 19.83
C ASN A 3 -31.78 56.70 18.67
N ASN A 4 -32.32 57.83 19.01
CA ASN A 4 -32.58 58.92 18.07
C ASN A 4 -31.76 60.19 18.41
N GLY A 5 -30.90 60.15 19.43
CA GLY A 5 -30.02 61.24 19.86
C GLY A 5 -28.55 60.80 19.88
N ASN A 6 -27.68 61.78 20.13
CA ASN A 6 -26.22 61.51 20.19
C ASN A 6 -25.84 60.87 21.53
N ILE A 7 -25.10 59.73 21.49
CA ILE A 7 -24.55 59.06 22.64
C ILE A 7 -23.04 59.23 22.64
N LYS A 8 -22.48 59.75 23.75
CA LYS A 8 -21.06 59.75 24.02
C LYS A 8 -20.73 58.75 25.12
N ILE A 9 -19.75 57.86 24.87
CA ILE A 9 -19.36 56.90 25.87
C ILE A 9 -17.84 56.98 26.17
N GLY A 10 -17.47 56.52 27.31
CA GLY A 10 -16.05 56.45 27.72
C GLY A 10 -15.39 55.12 27.29
N LYS A 11 -14.17 54.93 27.80
CA LYS A 11 -13.44 53.64 27.70
C LYS A 11 -14.22 52.52 28.42
N ASP A 12 -14.11 51.27 27.90
CA ASP A 12 -14.75 50.09 28.48
C ASP A 12 -16.30 50.18 28.59
N ALA A 13 -16.93 50.97 27.71
CA ALA A 13 -18.35 51.30 27.83
C ALA A 13 -19.16 50.76 26.61
N VAL A 14 -20.47 50.61 26.88
CA VAL A 14 -21.48 50.22 25.86
C VAL A 14 -22.41 51.39 25.58
N GLY A 15 -22.57 51.71 24.30
CA GLY A 15 -23.50 52.81 23.89
C GLY A 15 -24.94 52.41 24.07
N ILE A 16 -25.38 51.36 23.44
CA ILE A 16 -26.73 50.82 23.58
C ILE A 16 -26.64 49.32 23.91
N PHE A 17 -27.33 48.90 24.98
CA PHE A 17 -27.50 47.48 25.34
C PHE A 17 -28.96 47.09 25.17
N GLY A 18 -29.13 45.86 24.62
CA GLY A 18 -30.49 45.28 24.57
C GLY A 18 -30.41 43.77 24.71
N GLU A 19 -31.29 43.21 25.52
CA GLU A 19 -31.45 41.77 25.76
C GLU A 19 -32.84 41.32 25.32
N ASN A 20 -32.91 40.23 24.54
CA ASN A 20 -34.15 39.68 23.98
C ASN A 20 -34.98 40.74 23.21
N THR A 21 -34.34 41.70 22.54
CA THR A 21 -35.05 42.81 21.92
C THR A 21 -34.31 43.27 20.64
N VAL A 22 -35.02 44.07 19.84
CA VAL A 22 -34.42 44.80 18.72
C VAL A 22 -33.80 46.10 19.23
N VAL A 23 -32.51 46.28 18.94
CA VAL A 23 -31.78 47.54 19.19
C VAL A 23 -31.62 48.33 17.90
N THR A 24 -32.06 49.55 17.87
CA THR A 24 -31.94 50.42 16.69
C THR A 24 -31.13 51.69 17.01
N ASN A 25 -30.13 51.98 16.19
CA ASN A 25 -29.40 53.26 16.22
C ASN A 25 -29.70 54.08 14.98
N SER A 26 -30.36 55.24 15.15
CA SER A 26 -30.63 56.18 14.05
C SER A 26 -29.80 57.47 14.13
N SER A 27 -28.95 57.62 15.15
CA SER A 27 -28.11 58.79 15.34
C SER A 27 -26.65 58.45 15.60
N SER A 28 -25.91 59.26 16.37
CA SER A 28 -24.49 59.03 16.55
C SER A 28 -24.15 58.37 17.87
N ILE A 29 -23.27 57.36 17.86
CA ILE A 29 -22.63 56.81 19.04
C ILE A 29 -21.14 57.09 18.90
N GLN A 30 -20.54 57.78 19.86
CA GLN A 30 -19.13 58.15 19.79
C GLN A 30 -18.38 57.81 21.07
N SER A 31 -17.14 57.27 20.91
CA SER A 31 -16.15 57.07 21.98
C SER A 31 -14.74 57.37 21.45
N THR A 32 -13.99 58.08 22.24
CA THR A 32 -12.55 58.22 22.03
C THR A 32 -11.75 57.22 22.86
N GLY A 33 -12.41 56.47 23.76
CA GLY A 33 -11.80 55.44 24.58
C GLY A 33 -11.73 54.10 23.88
N ALA A 34 -10.75 53.29 24.26
CA ALA A 34 -10.60 51.93 23.80
C ALA A 34 -11.58 50.97 24.48
N LYS A 35 -11.72 49.78 23.92
CA LYS A 35 -12.53 48.64 24.44
C LYS A 35 -14.02 48.97 24.60
N SER A 36 -14.55 49.72 23.70
CA SER A 36 -15.97 50.14 23.75
C SER A 36 -16.82 49.36 22.76
N THR A 37 -18.09 49.23 23.01
CA THR A 37 -19.05 48.63 22.10
C THR A 37 -20.17 49.65 21.80
N GLY A 38 -20.39 49.94 20.53
CA GLY A 38 -21.44 50.89 20.13
C GLY A 38 -22.83 50.33 20.43
N ILE A 39 -23.14 49.19 19.84
CA ILE A 39 -24.39 48.46 20.08
C ILE A 39 -24.05 47.05 20.61
N TYR A 40 -24.55 46.70 21.77
CA TYR A 40 -24.47 45.34 22.31
C TYR A 40 -25.85 44.70 22.41
N GLY A 41 -26.07 43.64 21.66
CA GLY A 41 -27.28 42.84 21.70
C GLY A 41 -27.07 41.46 22.31
N LEU A 42 -27.93 41.02 23.24
CA LEU A 42 -27.94 39.66 23.78
C LEU A 42 -29.25 39.01 23.40
N GLN A 43 -29.25 37.92 22.65
CA GLN A 43 -30.40 37.13 22.21
C GLN A 43 -31.49 37.97 21.47
N GLY A 44 -31.06 39.00 20.78
CA GLY A 44 -31.97 39.90 20.04
C GLY A 44 -31.45 40.19 18.62
N SER A 45 -31.78 41.33 18.09
CA SER A 45 -31.25 41.83 16.83
C SER A 45 -30.80 43.26 16.95
N ALA A 46 -29.96 43.73 16.03
CA ALA A 46 -29.45 45.09 15.98
C ALA A 46 -29.65 45.70 14.58
N SER A 47 -30.04 46.98 14.54
CA SER A 47 -30.13 47.78 13.31
C SER A 47 -29.39 49.07 13.49
N ASN A 48 -28.46 49.38 12.59
CA ASN A 48 -27.74 50.66 12.58
C ASN A 48 -27.99 51.41 11.26
N ILE A 49 -28.51 52.59 11.37
CA ILE A 49 -28.70 53.56 10.29
C ILE A 49 -27.84 54.80 10.51
N GLY A 50 -27.46 55.03 11.77
CA GLY A 50 -26.66 56.17 12.21
C GLY A 50 -25.14 55.95 12.10
N ASN A 51 -24.37 56.76 12.79
CA ASN A 51 -22.93 56.72 12.81
C ASN A 51 -22.44 56.12 14.13
N ILE A 52 -21.45 55.20 14.04
CA ILE A 52 -20.74 54.66 15.20
C ILE A 52 -19.25 54.93 15.02
N ILE A 53 -18.64 55.68 15.98
CA ILE A 53 -17.22 56.04 15.94
C ILE A 53 -16.61 55.67 17.29
N LEU A 54 -15.70 54.66 17.29
CA LEU A 54 -15.08 54.12 18.50
C LEU A 54 -13.55 54.06 18.37
N GLY A 55 -12.85 54.05 19.49
CA GLY A 55 -11.40 53.85 19.55
C GLY A 55 -10.93 52.40 19.35
N ASP A 56 -9.69 52.13 19.72
CA ASP A 56 -9.02 50.81 19.55
C ASP A 56 -9.68 49.71 20.38
N ASN A 57 -9.47 48.44 19.98
CA ASN A 57 -10.03 47.26 20.65
C ASN A 57 -11.57 47.30 20.84
N SER A 58 -12.29 47.87 19.89
CA SER A 58 -13.71 48.17 20.04
C SER A 58 -14.58 47.46 19.00
N ASN A 59 -15.84 47.25 19.35
CA ASN A 59 -16.81 46.65 18.45
C ASN A 59 -17.87 47.70 18.07
N GLY A 60 -18.04 47.98 16.80
CA GLY A 60 -19.12 48.85 16.35
C GLY A 60 -20.47 48.28 16.75
N ILE A 61 -20.76 47.10 16.26
CA ILE A 61 -21.96 46.32 16.66
C ILE A 61 -21.50 44.94 17.07
N PHE A 62 -21.96 44.52 18.26
CA PHE A 62 -21.78 43.14 18.77
C PHE A 62 -23.08 42.57 19.17
N VAL A 63 -23.47 41.42 18.61
CA VAL A 63 -24.66 40.67 18.99
C VAL A 63 -24.30 39.25 19.29
N LYS A 64 -24.69 38.77 20.50
CA LYS A 64 -24.40 37.39 20.95
C LYS A 64 -25.68 36.56 20.98
N ASN A 65 -25.65 35.39 20.31
CA ASN A 65 -26.81 34.47 20.23
C ASN A 65 -28.11 35.14 19.76
N GLY A 66 -27.99 36.17 18.91
CA GLY A 66 -29.10 36.85 18.31
C GLY A 66 -29.54 36.26 16.98
N THR A 67 -30.43 36.97 16.31
CA THR A 67 -30.96 36.54 15.01
C THR A 67 -30.30 37.26 13.86
N LEU A 68 -30.26 38.62 13.90
CA LEU A 68 -29.82 39.40 12.75
C LEU A 68 -29.20 40.74 13.17
N ILE A 69 -28.12 41.12 12.54
CA ILE A 69 -27.57 42.51 12.51
C ILE A 69 -27.81 43.10 11.12
N THR A 70 -28.45 44.26 11.05
CA THR A 70 -28.56 45.04 9.81
C THR A 70 -27.79 46.35 9.94
N ASN A 71 -26.99 46.68 8.92
CA ASN A 71 -26.27 47.93 8.89
C ASN A 71 -26.38 48.64 7.52
N THR A 72 -26.84 49.88 7.54
CA THR A 72 -26.83 50.82 6.42
C THR A 72 -26.15 52.14 6.80
N GLY A 73 -25.75 52.33 8.06
CA GLY A 73 -25.03 53.45 8.59
C GLY A 73 -23.52 53.30 8.50
N ASN A 74 -22.82 54.31 8.98
CA ASN A 74 -21.37 54.27 8.99
C ASN A 74 -20.82 53.79 10.34
N ILE A 75 -19.80 52.97 10.28
CA ILE A 75 -19.08 52.44 11.46
C ILE A 75 -17.60 52.70 11.29
N ALA A 76 -16.99 53.40 12.25
CA ALA A 76 -15.54 53.57 12.31
C ALA A 76 -15.02 53.06 13.66
N VAL A 77 -14.12 52.08 13.66
CA VAL A 77 -13.47 51.57 14.87
C VAL A 77 -11.95 51.63 14.69
N GLY A 78 -11.23 51.68 15.82
CA GLY A 78 -9.78 51.80 15.81
C GLY A 78 -9.05 50.51 15.46
N ASN A 79 -7.79 50.45 15.90
CA ASN A 79 -6.87 49.34 15.64
C ASN A 79 -7.03 48.19 16.64
N ASN A 80 -6.25 47.12 16.42
CA ASN A 80 -5.97 46.03 17.35
C ASN A 80 -7.22 45.28 17.83
N ASN A 81 -7.54 44.18 17.22
CA ASN A 81 -8.70 43.35 17.55
C ASN A 81 -10.07 44.08 17.55
N SER A 82 -10.18 45.16 16.78
CA SER A 82 -11.46 45.85 16.60
C SER A 82 -12.32 45.12 15.56
N ALA A 83 -13.65 45.15 15.74
CA ALA A 83 -14.58 44.66 14.74
C ALA A 83 -15.60 45.74 14.38
N GLY A 84 -15.79 45.99 13.09
CA GLY A 84 -16.89 46.82 12.65
C GLY A 84 -18.22 46.23 13.08
N ILE A 85 -18.48 45.00 12.69
CA ILE A 85 -19.64 44.19 13.09
C ILE A 85 -19.19 42.79 13.49
N TYR A 86 -19.68 42.31 14.66
CA TYR A 86 -19.45 40.92 15.13
C TYR A 86 -20.73 40.24 15.58
N GLY A 87 -21.09 39.16 14.89
CA GLY A 87 -22.21 38.27 15.25
C GLY A 87 -21.67 36.99 15.90
N ALA A 88 -21.84 36.87 17.20
CA ALA A 88 -21.47 35.68 17.94
C ALA A 88 -22.61 34.63 17.97
N GLY A 89 -22.25 33.33 18.00
CA GLY A 89 -23.21 32.23 17.89
C GLY A 89 -23.84 32.20 16.47
N THR A 90 -25.12 32.03 16.36
CA THR A 90 -25.86 31.92 15.09
C THR A 90 -26.29 33.28 14.48
N THR A 91 -25.81 34.39 15.03
CA THR A 91 -26.22 35.73 14.61
C THR A 91 -25.75 36.03 13.20
N SER A 92 -26.67 36.30 12.28
CA SER A 92 -26.39 36.68 10.89
C SER A 92 -26.17 38.20 10.77
N VAL A 93 -25.44 38.63 9.72
CA VAL A 93 -25.11 40.02 9.43
C VAL A 93 -25.51 40.36 8.00
N THR A 94 -26.23 41.51 7.85
CA THR A 94 -26.52 42.11 6.55
C THR A 94 -26.02 43.55 6.54
N HIS A 95 -25.02 43.85 5.67
CA HIS A 95 -24.49 45.19 5.46
C HIS A 95 -24.83 45.64 4.04
N ASN A 96 -25.88 46.41 3.89
CA ASN A 96 -26.42 46.81 2.57
C ASN A 96 -26.06 48.23 2.13
N GLY A 97 -25.34 48.96 2.95
CA GLY A 97 -24.98 50.35 2.64
C GLY A 97 -24.13 50.96 3.76
N GLY A 98 -23.69 52.19 3.54
CA GLY A 98 -22.79 52.87 4.44
C GLY A 98 -21.35 52.33 4.36
N ILE A 99 -20.51 52.86 5.26
CA ILE A 99 -19.08 52.63 5.25
C ILE A 99 -18.66 51.97 6.59
N ILE A 100 -18.08 50.79 6.54
CA ILE A 100 -17.37 50.25 7.68
C ILE A 100 -15.88 50.55 7.51
N THR A 101 -15.27 51.21 8.50
CA THR A 101 -13.84 51.49 8.54
C THR A 101 -13.28 50.85 9.82
N VAL A 102 -12.30 49.99 9.69
CA VAL A 102 -11.58 49.38 10.80
C VAL A 102 -10.07 49.67 10.68
N GLY A 103 -9.41 49.80 11.81
CA GLY A 103 -7.96 50.03 11.84
C GLY A 103 -7.15 48.77 11.49
N LYS A 104 -5.84 48.81 11.72
CA LYS A 104 -4.96 47.65 11.51
C LYS A 104 -5.25 46.51 12.48
N GLU A 105 -4.91 45.28 12.08
CA GLU A 105 -5.08 44.09 12.90
C GLU A 105 -6.54 43.91 13.40
N SER A 106 -7.48 44.17 12.51
CA SER A 106 -8.90 44.26 12.83
C SER A 106 -9.79 43.52 11.82
N VAL A 107 -11.06 43.41 12.07
CA VAL A 107 -12.00 42.75 11.15
C VAL A 107 -13.18 43.67 10.78
N GLY A 108 -13.47 43.76 9.48
CA GLY A 108 -14.63 44.55 9.01
C GLY A 108 -15.95 43.93 9.53
N ILE A 109 -16.25 42.74 9.08
CA ILE A 109 -17.44 42.00 9.49
C ILE A 109 -17.02 40.57 9.87
N ALA A 110 -17.47 40.08 11.04
CA ALA A 110 -17.21 38.72 11.52
C ALA A 110 -18.47 38.02 12.04
N THR A 111 -18.54 36.70 11.78
CA THR A 111 -19.55 35.81 12.42
C THR A 111 -18.90 34.50 12.86
N GLU A 112 -19.47 33.87 13.89
CA GLU A 112 -19.08 32.49 14.30
C GLU A 112 -19.78 31.45 13.40
N SER A 113 -21.10 31.40 13.40
CA SER A 113 -21.88 30.45 12.58
C SER A 113 -23.05 31.10 11.81
N GLY A 114 -23.25 32.39 11.98
CA GLY A 114 -24.28 33.16 11.25
C GLY A 114 -23.81 33.51 9.83
N ASN A 115 -24.79 33.80 8.98
CA ASN A 115 -24.50 34.17 7.59
C ASN A 115 -24.12 35.67 7.49
N ILE A 116 -23.29 36.00 6.52
CA ILE A 116 -22.93 37.37 6.19
C ILE A 116 -23.39 37.72 4.77
N THR A 117 -24.09 38.84 4.63
CA THR A 117 -24.39 39.41 3.32
C THR A 117 -23.90 40.82 3.25
N VAL A 118 -22.98 41.09 2.30
CA VAL A 118 -22.50 42.45 1.97
C VAL A 118 -23.16 42.87 0.65
N GLY A 119 -23.99 43.90 0.70
CA GLY A 119 -24.69 44.40 -0.47
C GLY A 119 -23.83 45.29 -1.39
N ALA A 120 -24.24 45.44 -2.63
CA ALA A 120 -23.47 46.15 -3.67
C ALA A 120 -23.15 47.61 -3.36
N GLY A 121 -24.01 48.28 -2.54
CA GLY A 121 -23.79 49.66 -2.11
C GLY A 121 -22.96 49.82 -0.83
N ALA A 122 -22.50 48.74 -0.24
CA ALA A 122 -21.69 48.76 0.98
C ALA A 122 -20.21 48.99 0.68
N VAL A 123 -19.51 49.63 1.65
CA VAL A 123 -18.06 49.83 1.59
C VAL A 123 -17.44 49.29 2.86
N ILE A 124 -16.38 48.53 2.70
CA ILE A 124 -15.56 48.06 3.81
C ILE A 124 -14.12 48.51 3.57
N ASN A 125 -13.57 49.31 4.50
CA ASN A 125 -12.19 49.76 4.54
C ASN A 125 -11.55 49.12 5.79
N ALA A 126 -10.52 48.38 5.62
CA ALA A 126 -9.76 47.82 6.75
C ALA A 126 -8.28 48.24 6.66
N GLY A 127 -7.65 48.45 7.79
CA GLY A 127 -6.23 48.73 7.88
C GLY A 127 -5.38 47.51 7.52
N THR A 128 -4.07 47.64 7.56
CA THR A 128 -3.12 46.55 7.28
C THR A 128 -3.29 45.38 8.25
N ASP A 129 -2.87 44.19 7.84
CA ASP A 129 -2.93 42.98 8.66
C ASP A 129 -4.37 42.61 9.12
N SER A 130 -5.38 42.88 8.30
CA SER A 130 -6.82 42.78 8.66
C SER A 130 -7.59 41.81 7.78
N SER A 131 -8.75 41.39 8.28
CA SER A 131 -9.73 40.62 7.47
C SER A 131 -10.95 41.52 7.15
N TYR A 132 -11.39 41.51 5.91
CA TYR A 132 -12.54 42.32 5.53
C TYR A 132 -13.85 41.63 5.91
N ILE A 133 -13.98 40.35 5.56
CA ILE A 133 -15.12 39.51 5.86
C ILE A 133 -14.62 38.18 6.43
N TYR A 134 -15.08 37.83 7.63
CA TYR A 134 -14.71 36.56 8.32
C TYR A 134 -15.97 35.81 8.78
N SER A 135 -16.01 34.51 8.49
CA SER A 135 -16.98 33.60 9.13
C SER A 135 -16.30 32.32 9.55
N ALA A 136 -16.52 31.89 10.80
CA ALA A 136 -15.91 30.64 11.23
C ALA A 136 -16.58 29.43 10.55
N SER A 137 -17.93 29.38 10.49
CA SER A 137 -18.66 28.24 9.92
C SER A 137 -19.94 28.59 9.13
N GLY A 138 -20.32 29.87 9.04
CA GLY A 138 -21.49 30.32 8.30
C GLY A 138 -21.19 30.57 6.80
N THR A 139 -22.20 31.05 6.08
CA THR A 139 -22.07 31.46 4.68
C THR A 139 -21.85 32.97 4.58
N GLY A 140 -20.77 33.41 3.92
CA GLY A 140 -20.50 34.81 3.63
C GLY A 140 -20.69 35.12 2.14
N THR A 141 -21.55 36.07 1.80
CA THR A 141 -21.76 36.53 0.40
C THR A 141 -21.33 37.98 0.26
N ASN A 142 -20.38 38.22 -0.63
CA ASN A 142 -19.91 39.57 -0.96
C ASN A 142 -20.43 40.02 -2.33
N ASN A 143 -21.22 41.12 -2.37
CA ASN A 143 -21.63 41.80 -3.61
C ASN A 143 -21.03 43.18 -3.73
N ALA A 144 -20.09 43.54 -2.85
CA ALA A 144 -19.41 44.87 -2.86
C ALA A 144 -17.98 44.77 -3.35
N ASN A 145 -17.47 45.82 -3.96
CA ASN A 145 -16.08 45.89 -4.33
C ASN A 145 -15.20 46.03 -3.07
N LEU A 146 -14.21 45.14 -2.91
CA LEU A 146 -13.24 45.23 -1.83
C LEU A 146 -11.87 45.62 -2.39
N SER A 147 -11.28 46.65 -1.80
CA SER A 147 -9.88 47.05 -2.06
C SER A 147 -9.07 46.81 -0.80
N LEU A 148 -8.26 45.75 -0.82
CA LEU A 148 -7.57 45.30 0.36
C LEU A 148 -6.36 46.17 0.66
N SER A 149 -6.15 46.45 1.93
CA SER A 149 -4.91 46.98 2.46
C SER A 149 -3.80 45.92 2.46
N ASP A 150 -2.57 46.32 2.70
CA ASP A 150 -1.42 45.42 2.71
C ASP A 150 -1.56 44.33 3.78
N HIS A 151 -1.08 43.12 3.47
CA HIS A 151 -1.10 41.93 4.35
C HIS A 151 -2.50 41.52 4.81
N SER A 152 -3.53 41.80 4.06
CA SER A 152 -4.93 41.60 4.46
C SER A 152 -5.62 40.51 3.67
N ILE A 153 -6.70 39.99 4.25
CA ILE A 153 -7.54 38.94 3.62
C ILE A 153 -8.90 39.54 3.31
N GLY A 154 -9.36 39.37 2.07
CA GLY A 154 -10.68 39.87 1.66
C GLY A 154 -11.80 39.05 2.31
N MET A 155 -11.85 37.78 2.08
CA MET A 155 -12.84 36.87 2.64
C MET A 155 -12.14 35.66 3.22
N TYR A 156 -12.47 35.33 4.48
CA TYR A 156 -11.85 34.19 5.16
C TYR A 156 -12.88 33.34 5.92
N THR A 157 -12.79 32.03 5.75
CA THR A 157 -13.56 31.06 6.54
C THR A 157 -12.71 29.92 7.08
N LYS A 158 -13.08 29.41 8.27
CA LYS A 158 -12.48 28.16 8.80
C LYS A 158 -13.13 26.93 8.20
N SER A 159 -14.45 26.81 8.32
CA SER A 159 -15.20 25.64 7.87
C SER A 159 -16.54 25.99 7.18
N GLY A 160 -16.82 27.28 6.99
CA GLY A 160 -18.03 27.76 6.30
C GLY A 160 -17.85 27.88 4.79
N THR A 161 -18.70 28.70 4.19
CA THR A 161 -18.67 29.01 2.75
C THR A 161 -18.54 30.51 2.52
N MET A 162 -17.61 30.95 1.64
CA MET A 162 -17.52 32.35 1.20
C MET A 162 -17.75 32.44 -0.29
N ILE A 163 -18.64 33.33 -0.70
CA ILE A 163 -19.02 33.55 -2.11
C ILE A 163 -18.73 35.02 -2.48
N ASN A 164 -17.88 35.22 -3.49
CA ASN A 164 -17.60 36.53 -4.06
C ASN A 164 -18.35 36.74 -5.37
N ASN A 165 -19.21 37.72 -5.42
CA ASN A 165 -19.96 38.16 -6.62
C ASN A 165 -19.48 39.49 -7.18
N ALA A 166 -18.39 40.09 -6.66
CA ALA A 166 -17.93 41.42 -7.01
C ALA A 166 -16.40 41.48 -7.20
N ASN A 167 -15.82 42.65 -7.26
CA ASN A 167 -14.38 42.82 -7.44
C ASN A 167 -13.66 42.76 -6.09
N ILE A 168 -12.59 41.97 -6.01
CA ILE A 168 -11.62 41.98 -4.92
C ILE A 168 -10.27 42.40 -5.50
N LYS A 169 -9.74 43.54 -5.08
CA LYS A 169 -8.36 43.96 -5.39
C LYS A 169 -7.49 43.63 -4.20
N VAL A 170 -6.54 42.72 -4.39
CA VAL A 170 -5.63 42.24 -3.34
C VAL A 170 -4.57 43.30 -3.04
N GLY A 171 -4.25 43.51 -1.76
CA GLY A 171 -3.22 44.44 -1.31
C GLY A 171 -1.81 43.87 -1.44
N LYS A 172 -0.80 44.64 -1.01
CA LYS A 172 0.60 44.22 -1.08
C LYS A 172 0.92 43.11 -0.07
N SER A 173 1.78 42.21 -0.48
CA SER A 173 2.42 41.22 0.40
C SER A 173 3.85 41.69 0.72
N THR A 174 4.42 41.21 1.81
CA THR A 174 5.82 41.46 2.18
C THR A 174 6.52 40.16 2.52
N VAL A 175 7.59 39.85 1.80
CA VAL A 175 8.46 38.72 2.04
C VAL A 175 9.86 39.26 2.32
N VAL A 176 10.34 39.05 3.55
CA VAL A 176 11.67 39.45 4.01
C VAL A 176 12.43 38.22 4.42
N SER A 177 13.65 38.04 3.94
CA SER A 177 14.50 36.91 4.31
C SER A 177 14.67 36.82 5.84
N GLY A 178 14.42 35.66 6.39
CA GLY A 178 14.53 35.40 7.83
C GLY A 178 13.31 35.78 8.68
N LEU A 179 12.25 36.33 8.07
CA LEU A 179 10.99 36.64 8.74
C LEU A 179 9.84 35.86 8.13
N PRO A 180 8.78 35.51 8.89
CA PRO A 180 7.58 34.93 8.31
C PRO A 180 6.98 35.86 7.25
N PRO A 181 6.58 35.32 6.08
CA PRO A 181 5.97 36.13 5.04
C PRO A 181 4.61 36.66 5.46
N LYS A 182 4.33 37.91 5.16
CA LYS A 182 3.02 38.52 5.31
C LYS A 182 2.36 38.63 3.94
N ILE A 183 1.38 37.77 3.71
CA ILE A 183 0.75 37.59 2.40
C ILE A 183 -0.65 38.22 2.40
N SER A 184 -0.96 38.96 1.34
CA SER A 184 -2.32 39.39 1.05
C SER A 184 -3.05 38.37 0.22
N VAL A 185 -4.30 38.15 0.55
CA VAL A 185 -5.12 37.07 -0.06
C VAL A 185 -6.51 37.58 -0.40
N GLY A 186 -6.99 37.32 -1.60
CA GLY A 186 -8.37 37.65 -1.98
C GLY A 186 -9.37 36.86 -1.19
N MET A 187 -9.29 35.54 -1.26
CA MET A 187 -10.18 34.61 -0.54
C MET A 187 -9.39 33.45 0.07
N ALA A 188 -9.73 33.08 1.30
CA ALA A 188 -9.05 31.99 2.01
C ALA A 188 -10.01 31.06 2.75
N ALA A 189 -9.72 29.75 2.76
CA ALA A 189 -10.41 28.77 3.61
C ALA A 189 -9.41 27.80 4.26
N GLU A 190 -9.66 27.42 5.54
CA GLU A 190 -8.93 26.32 6.18
C GLU A 190 -9.50 24.94 5.79
N SER A 191 -10.74 24.66 6.17
CA SER A 191 -11.44 23.41 5.82
C SER A 191 -12.85 23.70 5.23
N GLY A 192 -13.12 24.97 4.91
CA GLY A 192 -14.37 25.42 4.32
C GLY A 192 -14.30 25.53 2.80
N THR A 193 -15.30 26.20 2.23
CA THR A 193 -15.40 26.44 0.79
C THR A 193 -15.29 27.92 0.47
N ILE A 194 -14.52 28.25 -0.56
CA ILE A 194 -14.49 29.60 -1.16
C ILE A 194 -14.88 29.50 -2.63
N GLU A 195 -15.76 30.41 -3.07
CA GLU A 195 -16.26 30.48 -4.43
C GLU A 195 -16.13 31.90 -4.99
N ASN A 196 -15.38 32.07 -6.06
CA ASN A 196 -15.45 33.25 -6.90
C ASN A 196 -16.49 32.96 -8.00
N SER A 197 -17.68 33.54 -7.87
CA SER A 197 -18.83 33.23 -8.75
C SER A 197 -18.58 33.76 -10.18
N THR A 198 -19.48 33.45 -11.10
CA THR A 198 -19.39 33.89 -12.50
C THR A 198 -19.32 35.42 -12.68
N SER A 199 -19.81 36.21 -11.73
CA SER A 199 -19.70 37.69 -11.68
C SER A 199 -18.49 38.17 -10.87
N GLY A 200 -17.82 37.29 -10.17
CA GLY A 200 -16.69 37.61 -9.30
C GLY A 200 -15.40 37.86 -10.10
N TYR A 201 -14.65 38.89 -9.66
CA TYR A 201 -13.34 39.20 -10.22
C TYR A 201 -12.34 39.41 -9.09
N ILE A 202 -11.21 38.70 -9.14
CA ILE A 202 -10.11 38.84 -8.18
C ILE A 202 -8.88 39.36 -8.94
N HIS A 203 -8.36 40.53 -8.51
CA HIS A 203 -7.15 41.13 -9.06
C HIS A 203 -6.00 41.11 -8.06
N VAL A 204 -4.89 40.49 -8.41
CA VAL A 204 -3.64 40.39 -7.64
C VAL A 204 -2.59 41.29 -8.32
N PRO A 205 -2.54 42.59 -8.00
CA PRO A 205 -1.67 43.53 -8.71
C PRO A 205 -0.21 43.53 -8.25
N ASP A 206 0.05 43.12 -7.00
CA ASP A 206 1.34 43.25 -6.34
C ASP A 206 2.01 41.86 -6.11
N ASP A 207 3.34 41.93 -5.89
CA ASP A 207 4.19 40.74 -5.74
C ASP A 207 3.75 39.82 -4.55
N HIS A 208 3.95 38.52 -4.69
CA HIS A 208 3.64 37.52 -3.68
C HIS A 208 2.17 37.42 -3.22
N GLY A 209 1.25 38.14 -3.89
CA GLY A 209 -0.17 38.06 -3.57
C GLY A 209 -0.80 36.74 -4.01
N VAL A 210 -1.94 36.37 -3.39
CA VAL A 210 -2.69 35.18 -3.73
C VAL A 210 -4.16 35.52 -3.99
N GLY A 211 -4.69 35.07 -5.12
CA GLY A 211 -6.11 35.26 -5.43
C GLY A 211 -7.01 34.41 -4.51
N MET A 212 -6.85 33.08 -4.54
CA MET A 212 -7.58 32.14 -3.69
C MET A 212 -6.62 31.14 -3.07
N VAL A 213 -6.77 30.88 -1.76
CA VAL A 213 -5.99 29.84 -1.06
C VAL A 213 -6.88 28.93 -0.22
N VAL A 214 -6.63 27.63 -0.30
CA VAL A 214 -7.29 26.61 0.51
C VAL A 214 -6.28 25.71 1.19
N ASN A 215 -6.60 25.30 2.42
CA ASN A 215 -5.71 24.52 3.28
C ASN A 215 -6.54 23.49 4.08
N ASN A 216 -5.88 22.44 4.63
CA ASN A 216 -6.49 21.49 5.56
C ASN A 216 -7.81 20.85 5.06
N GLY A 217 -7.87 20.46 3.79
CA GLY A 217 -9.08 19.84 3.21
C GLY A 217 -10.12 20.84 2.71
N GLY A 218 -9.78 22.14 2.63
CA GLY A 218 -10.66 23.16 2.08
C GLY A 218 -10.90 23.02 0.57
N THR A 219 -11.97 23.64 0.07
CA THR A 219 -12.34 23.64 -1.35
C THR A 219 -12.41 25.07 -1.88
N GLY A 220 -11.83 25.31 -3.06
CA GLY A 220 -11.92 26.59 -3.75
C GLY A 220 -12.44 26.42 -5.17
N ILE A 221 -13.43 27.23 -5.55
CA ILE A 221 -14.08 27.18 -6.86
C ILE A 221 -13.95 28.57 -7.51
N ASN A 222 -13.34 28.62 -8.70
CA ASN A 222 -13.37 29.81 -9.53
C ASN A 222 -14.29 29.58 -10.72
N SER A 223 -15.43 30.27 -10.74
CA SER A 223 -16.33 30.35 -11.89
C SER A 223 -16.24 31.70 -12.61
N GLY A 224 -15.58 32.70 -11.98
CA GLY A 224 -15.37 34.05 -12.47
C GLY A 224 -13.99 34.23 -13.08
N SER A 225 -13.39 35.42 -12.81
CA SER A 225 -12.07 35.76 -13.33
C SER A 225 -11.08 36.04 -12.22
N ILE A 226 -9.84 35.57 -12.39
CA ILE A 226 -8.70 35.92 -11.54
C ILE A 226 -7.59 36.49 -12.42
N GLN A 227 -7.09 37.67 -12.11
CA GLN A 227 -5.97 38.32 -12.80
C GLN A 227 -4.80 38.49 -11.83
N VAL A 228 -3.62 38.04 -12.25
CA VAL A 228 -2.38 38.04 -11.45
C VAL A 228 -1.33 38.86 -12.22
N ASP A 229 -1.07 40.07 -11.76
CA ASP A 229 -0.07 40.97 -12.35
C ASP A 229 1.23 41.04 -11.53
N GLY A 230 1.16 40.72 -10.23
CA GLY A 230 2.30 40.68 -9.33
C GLY A 230 3.26 39.54 -9.65
N LYS A 231 4.55 39.72 -9.33
CA LYS A 231 5.58 38.68 -9.45
C LYS A 231 5.49 37.68 -8.29
N LEU A 232 5.92 36.42 -8.54
CA LEU A 232 5.93 35.39 -7.51
C LEU A 232 4.54 35.19 -6.84
N ALA A 233 3.48 35.49 -7.57
CA ALA A 233 2.10 35.51 -7.10
C ALA A 233 1.32 34.30 -7.62
N TYR A 234 0.18 34.00 -7.00
CA TYR A 234 -0.64 32.86 -7.32
C TYR A 234 -2.07 33.27 -7.68
N GLY A 235 -2.61 32.67 -8.73
CA GLY A 235 -4.05 32.74 -8.99
C GLY A 235 -4.81 31.93 -7.95
N MET A 236 -4.52 30.63 -7.87
CA MET A 236 -5.11 29.72 -6.90
C MET A 236 -4.04 28.80 -6.29
N GLN A 237 -4.09 28.59 -4.97
CA GLN A 237 -3.14 27.75 -4.25
C GLN A 237 -3.85 26.77 -3.30
N ALA A 238 -3.53 25.47 -3.40
CA ALA A 238 -4.02 24.40 -2.51
C ALA A 238 -2.87 23.73 -1.75
N THR A 239 -3.08 23.51 -0.47
CA THR A 239 -2.13 22.78 0.39
C THR A 239 -2.85 21.80 1.33
N LYS A 240 -2.18 20.78 1.79
CA LYS A 240 -2.68 19.81 2.81
C LYS A 240 -4.04 19.20 2.48
N ASN A 241 -4.07 18.33 1.45
CA ASN A 241 -5.26 17.56 1.02
C ASN A 241 -6.47 18.44 0.59
N SER A 242 -6.23 19.62 0.03
CA SER A 242 -7.27 20.55 -0.40
C SER A 242 -7.59 20.43 -1.88
N LEU A 243 -8.74 20.98 -2.30
CA LEU A 243 -9.22 20.92 -3.68
C LEU A 243 -9.42 22.33 -4.25
N LEU A 244 -8.92 22.57 -5.47
CA LEU A 244 -9.23 23.77 -6.26
C LEU A 244 -9.82 23.36 -7.61
N GLU A 245 -10.88 24.06 -8.02
CA GLU A 245 -11.52 23.87 -9.32
C GLU A 245 -11.65 25.20 -10.05
N ASN A 246 -11.21 25.24 -11.30
CA ASN A 246 -11.36 26.41 -12.17
C ASN A 246 -12.33 26.11 -13.31
N TYR A 247 -13.49 26.71 -13.30
CA TYR A 247 -14.47 26.75 -14.39
C TYR A 247 -14.43 28.07 -15.17
N GLY A 248 -13.75 29.08 -14.63
CA GLY A 248 -13.64 30.41 -15.16
C GLY A 248 -12.29 30.72 -15.84
N VAL A 249 -11.87 31.96 -15.75
CA VAL A 249 -10.63 32.43 -16.39
C VAL A 249 -9.59 32.82 -15.35
N ILE A 250 -8.38 32.32 -15.52
CA ILE A 250 -7.20 32.76 -14.76
C ILE A 250 -6.21 33.37 -15.74
N THR A 251 -5.81 34.65 -15.55
CA THR A 251 -4.80 35.33 -16.36
C THR A 251 -3.61 35.67 -15.48
N VAL A 252 -2.41 35.22 -15.85
CA VAL A 252 -1.16 35.44 -15.12
C VAL A 252 -0.24 36.30 -15.97
N ASN A 253 -0.03 37.53 -15.58
CA ASN A 253 0.86 38.50 -16.27
C ASN A 253 2.18 38.73 -15.50
N GLY A 254 2.19 38.46 -14.19
CA GLY A 254 3.37 38.58 -13.35
C GLY A 254 4.44 37.54 -13.63
N ALA A 255 5.71 37.91 -13.58
CA ALA A 255 6.82 37.01 -13.77
C ALA A 255 7.01 36.07 -12.58
N ASN A 256 7.46 34.81 -12.82
CA ASN A 256 7.65 33.76 -11.82
C ASN A 256 6.36 33.47 -11.02
N SER A 257 5.20 33.59 -11.63
CA SER A 257 3.89 33.47 -11.00
C SER A 257 3.15 32.20 -11.49
N ARG A 258 2.12 31.80 -10.77
CA ARG A 258 1.44 30.54 -11.02
C ARG A 258 -0.06 30.71 -11.22
N GLY A 259 -0.61 30.05 -12.23
CA GLY A 259 -2.05 30.01 -12.43
C GLY A 259 -2.73 29.19 -11.33
N MET A 260 -2.45 27.93 -11.26
CA MET A 260 -2.91 27.01 -10.20
C MET A 260 -1.72 26.23 -9.62
N ALA A 261 -1.65 26.19 -8.31
CA ALA A 261 -0.60 25.45 -7.59
C ALA A 261 -1.19 24.48 -6.56
N ALA A 262 -0.65 23.28 -6.48
CA ALA A 262 -0.99 22.28 -5.48
C ALA A 262 0.26 21.68 -4.86
N THR A 263 0.25 21.50 -3.54
CA THR A 263 1.28 20.81 -2.78
C THR A 263 0.63 19.92 -1.69
N ASP A 264 1.43 19.07 -1.05
CA ASP A 264 1.01 18.31 0.11
C ASP A 264 -0.29 17.51 -0.13
N TYR A 265 -0.28 16.63 -1.15
CA TYR A 265 -1.39 15.74 -1.54
C TYR A 265 -2.69 16.47 -1.91
N SER A 266 -2.62 17.74 -2.30
CA SER A 266 -3.76 18.52 -2.75
C SER A 266 -4.05 18.29 -4.23
N THR A 267 -5.26 18.65 -4.66
CA THR A 267 -5.70 18.49 -6.05
C THR A 267 -6.12 19.83 -6.63
N VAL A 268 -5.68 20.11 -7.86
CA VAL A 268 -6.17 21.23 -8.67
C VAL A 268 -6.78 20.71 -9.96
N LYS A 269 -7.96 21.24 -10.33
CA LYS A 269 -8.67 20.86 -11.55
C LYS A 269 -9.01 22.08 -12.40
N ASN A 270 -8.49 22.12 -13.61
CA ASN A 270 -8.99 23.05 -14.62
C ASN A 270 -10.11 22.36 -15.36
N GLN A 271 -11.34 22.66 -15.01
CA GLN A 271 -12.54 21.99 -15.49
C GLN A 271 -12.90 22.33 -16.93
N VAL A 272 -13.85 21.60 -17.53
CA VAL A 272 -14.34 21.89 -18.88
C VAL A 272 -14.85 23.34 -18.96
N GLY A 273 -14.34 24.10 -19.92
CA GLY A 273 -14.60 25.54 -20.05
C GLY A 273 -13.67 26.45 -19.28
N GLY A 274 -12.92 25.90 -18.32
CA GLY A 274 -11.89 26.68 -17.59
C GLY A 274 -10.70 27.03 -18.49
N ILE A 275 -10.23 28.26 -18.39
CA ILE A 275 -9.11 28.79 -19.18
C ILE A 275 -8.05 29.34 -18.23
N ILE A 276 -6.79 28.93 -18.43
CA ILE A 276 -5.63 29.48 -17.76
C ILE A 276 -4.72 30.09 -18.83
N THR A 277 -4.50 31.40 -18.79
CA THR A 277 -3.59 32.12 -19.71
C THR A 277 -2.43 32.67 -18.91
N VAL A 278 -1.21 32.31 -19.31
CA VAL A 278 0.02 32.78 -18.65
C VAL A 278 0.83 33.60 -19.64
N ASN A 279 0.98 34.90 -19.33
CA ASN A 279 1.73 35.88 -20.11
C ASN A 279 3.03 36.28 -19.41
N GLY A 280 3.17 36.01 -18.12
CA GLY A 280 4.33 36.33 -17.30
C GLY A 280 5.58 35.52 -17.67
N ALA A 281 6.75 36.15 -17.63
CA ALA A 281 8.01 35.46 -17.86
C ALA A 281 8.29 34.45 -16.73
N ASP A 282 8.89 33.27 -17.07
CA ASP A 282 9.25 32.22 -16.15
C ASP A 282 8.08 31.73 -15.24
N SER A 283 6.85 31.73 -15.78
CA SER A 283 5.63 31.45 -15.02
C SER A 283 4.98 30.14 -15.44
N GLU A 284 4.34 29.48 -14.49
CA GLU A 284 3.66 28.18 -14.72
C GLU A 284 2.13 28.33 -14.80
N GLY A 285 1.52 27.65 -15.75
CA GLY A 285 0.06 27.49 -15.76
C GLY A 285 -0.39 26.56 -14.63
N ILE A 286 0.32 25.44 -14.47
CA ILE A 286 0.14 24.46 -13.40
C ILE A 286 1.49 24.19 -12.72
N TYR A 287 1.44 24.15 -11.39
CA TYR A 287 2.52 23.71 -10.52
C TYR A 287 2.01 22.64 -9.55
N VAL A 288 2.58 21.46 -9.56
CA VAL A 288 2.28 20.38 -8.60
C VAL A 288 3.56 19.82 -8.00
N ASP A 289 3.56 19.58 -6.68
CA ASP A 289 4.72 19.03 -5.96
C ASP A 289 4.27 18.29 -4.69
N TYR A 290 5.16 17.55 -4.05
CA TYR A 290 4.90 16.81 -2.80
C TYR A 290 3.63 15.93 -2.84
N GLY A 291 3.51 15.08 -3.87
CA GLY A 291 2.41 14.15 -4.02
C GLY A 291 1.07 14.77 -4.45
N ALA A 292 1.07 16.01 -4.91
CA ALA A 292 -0.13 16.70 -5.38
C ALA A 292 -0.53 16.25 -6.79
N THR A 293 -1.80 16.48 -7.14
CA THR A 293 -2.39 16.11 -8.42
C THR A 293 -2.95 17.33 -9.14
N ALA A 294 -2.78 17.39 -10.47
CA ALA A 294 -3.51 18.32 -11.34
C ALA A 294 -4.25 17.56 -12.43
N GLU A 295 -5.49 17.97 -12.69
CA GLU A 295 -6.31 17.46 -13.77
C GLU A 295 -6.72 18.61 -14.69
N ASN A 296 -6.37 18.54 -15.97
CA ASN A 296 -6.77 19.52 -16.96
C ASN A 296 -7.81 18.94 -17.92
N TYR A 297 -9.02 19.44 -17.85
CA TYR A 297 -10.13 19.16 -18.78
C TYR A 297 -10.43 20.39 -19.66
N GLY A 298 -9.90 21.55 -19.32
CA GLY A 298 -10.06 22.83 -19.99
C GLY A 298 -8.88 23.18 -20.90
N THR A 299 -8.56 24.46 -20.97
CA THR A 299 -7.48 24.98 -21.81
C THR A 299 -6.45 25.72 -20.98
N ILE A 300 -5.17 25.42 -21.23
CA ILE A 300 -4.03 26.09 -20.64
C ILE A 300 -3.20 26.71 -21.78
N ILE A 301 -2.96 28.02 -21.74
CA ILE A 301 -2.21 28.73 -22.77
C ILE A 301 -1.04 29.46 -22.08
N ILE A 302 0.16 29.11 -22.46
CA ILE A 302 1.39 29.74 -21.95
C ILE A 302 2.01 30.61 -23.05
N ASN A 303 1.88 31.93 -22.91
CA ASN A 303 2.38 32.93 -23.87
C ASN A 303 3.68 33.63 -23.40
N GLY A 304 3.96 33.57 -22.06
CA GLY A 304 5.09 34.28 -21.45
C GLY A 304 6.44 33.80 -21.96
N THR A 305 7.45 34.64 -21.89
CA THR A 305 8.85 34.29 -22.20
C THR A 305 9.47 33.48 -21.05
N GLY A 306 10.53 32.66 -21.34
CA GLY A 306 11.28 31.92 -20.32
C GLY A 306 10.91 30.46 -20.15
N LYS A 307 11.34 29.84 -19.05
CA LYS A 307 11.67 28.38 -19.00
C LYS A 307 10.53 27.43 -18.76
N THR A 308 9.48 27.79 -18.03
CA THR A 308 8.58 26.77 -17.53
C THR A 308 7.11 27.04 -17.87
N GLY A 309 6.44 26.12 -18.50
CA GLY A 309 4.98 26.18 -18.71
C GLY A 309 4.21 25.35 -17.70
N ILE A 310 4.73 24.16 -17.38
CA ILE A 310 4.14 23.22 -16.41
C ILE A 310 5.28 22.60 -15.61
N TYR A 311 5.16 22.65 -14.28
CA TYR A 311 6.10 22.02 -13.37
C TYR A 311 5.45 20.85 -12.62
N ILE A 312 6.10 19.69 -12.63
CA ILE A 312 5.62 18.45 -12.01
C ILE A 312 6.73 17.93 -11.08
N GLY A 313 6.67 18.33 -9.81
CA GLY A 313 7.69 17.99 -8.82
C GLY A 313 7.57 16.57 -8.27
N SER A 314 8.25 16.31 -7.16
CA SER A 314 8.36 15.00 -6.56
C SER A 314 7.01 14.40 -6.16
N GLY A 315 6.68 13.21 -6.69
CA GLY A 315 5.39 12.55 -6.47
C GLY A 315 4.19 13.30 -7.09
N GLY A 316 4.43 14.40 -7.80
CA GLY A 316 3.40 15.16 -8.50
C GLY A 316 2.84 14.37 -9.69
N VAL A 317 1.54 14.51 -9.93
CA VAL A 317 0.83 13.85 -11.03
C VAL A 317 0.02 14.87 -11.81
N VAL A 318 0.17 14.90 -13.13
CA VAL A 318 -0.67 15.70 -14.02
C VAL A 318 -1.42 14.79 -14.98
N LEU A 319 -2.74 14.92 -15.03
CA LEU A 319 -3.60 14.31 -16.04
C LEU A 319 -4.10 15.38 -17.01
N ASN A 320 -3.74 15.30 -18.28
CA ASN A 320 -4.28 16.17 -19.33
C ASN A 320 -5.29 15.42 -20.19
N GLN A 321 -6.55 15.82 -20.14
CA GLN A 321 -7.63 15.41 -21.03
C GLN A 321 -8.16 16.56 -21.88
N GLY A 322 -7.71 17.78 -21.61
CA GLY A 322 -8.01 19.01 -22.35
C GLY A 322 -6.90 19.41 -23.31
N SER A 323 -6.70 20.70 -23.42
CA SER A 323 -5.66 21.30 -24.28
C SER A 323 -4.62 22.07 -23.48
N ILE A 324 -3.36 21.84 -23.77
CA ILE A 324 -2.22 22.60 -23.25
C ILE A 324 -1.45 23.16 -24.44
N VAL A 325 -1.31 24.48 -24.49
CA VAL A 325 -0.62 25.20 -25.59
C VAL A 325 0.49 26.04 -25.01
N LEU A 326 1.72 25.71 -25.31
CA LEU A 326 2.90 26.53 -24.99
C LEU A 326 3.32 27.28 -26.23
N LEU A 327 3.11 28.59 -26.21
CA LEU A 327 3.42 29.49 -27.35
C LEU A 327 4.77 30.17 -27.07
N GLY A 328 5.81 29.80 -27.82
CA GLY A 328 7.10 30.50 -27.90
C GLY A 328 7.17 31.35 -29.14
N ASP A 329 7.94 32.44 -29.12
CA ASP A 329 8.30 33.13 -30.33
C ASP A 329 9.58 32.52 -30.96
N ALA A 330 9.95 32.98 -32.16
CA ALA A 330 11.07 32.43 -32.89
C ALA A 330 12.45 32.61 -32.19
N GLN A 331 12.51 33.28 -31.06
CA GLN A 331 13.73 33.55 -30.29
C GLN A 331 13.71 32.85 -28.90
N ASP A 332 12.55 32.30 -28.46
CA ASP A 332 12.38 31.72 -27.16
C ASP A 332 12.49 30.19 -27.22
N SER A 333 13.70 29.68 -26.93
CA SER A 333 14.05 28.26 -27.00
C SER A 333 13.71 27.46 -25.73
N ASP A 334 13.05 28.07 -24.74
CA ASP A 334 13.07 27.55 -23.36
C ASP A 334 11.71 27.05 -22.82
N LYS A 335 10.68 26.87 -23.68
CA LYS A 335 9.39 26.31 -23.23
C LYS A 335 9.52 24.87 -22.79
N LYS A 336 9.13 24.58 -21.54
CA LYS A 336 9.34 23.27 -20.90
C LYS A 336 8.10 22.74 -20.21
N ILE A 337 8.01 21.43 -20.25
CA ILE A 337 7.31 20.61 -19.25
C ILE A 337 8.41 19.87 -18.51
N GLU A 338 8.60 20.19 -17.23
CA GLU A 338 9.75 19.69 -16.48
C GLU A 338 9.42 19.27 -15.04
N GLY A 339 10.34 18.56 -14.41
CA GLY A 339 10.25 18.14 -13.01
C GLY A 339 10.74 16.72 -12.79
N SER A 340 10.15 16.02 -11.83
CA SER A 340 10.47 14.62 -11.50
C SER A 340 9.21 13.76 -11.27
N GLY A 341 8.03 14.30 -11.55
CA GLY A 341 6.76 13.61 -11.39
C GLY A 341 6.27 12.91 -12.66
N SER A 342 4.96 12.71 -12.79
CA SER A 342 4.35 12.01 -13.91
C SER A 342 3.29 12.84 -14.63
N LEU A 343 3.26 12.70 -15.98
CA LEU A 343 2.26 13.30 -16.85
C LEU A 343 1.53 12.20 -17.62
N THR A 344 0.23 12.12 -17.46
CA THR A 344 -0.63 11.32 -18.33
C THR A 344 -1.33 12.26 -19.32
N ASN A 345 -1.03 12.10 -20.61
CA ASN A 345 -1.68 12.88 -21.66
C ASN A 345 -2.65 12.02 -22.46
N VAL A 346 -3.91 12.37 -22.39
CA VAL A 346 -5.03 11.78 -23.19
C VAL A 346 -5.53 12.81 -24.22
N GLY A 347 -5.40 14.10 -23.92
CA GLY A 347 -5.78 15.24 -24.77
C GLY A 347 -4.63 15.73 -25.66
N ASP A 348 -4.62 17.01 -25.94
CA ASP A 348 -3.65 17.64 -26.84
C ASP A 348 -2.65 18.51 -26.08
N ILE A 349 -1.37 18.38 -26.43
CA ILE A 349 -0.30 19.25 -25.97
C ILE A 349 0.37 19.82 -27.23
N THR A 350 0.41 21.16 -27.34
CA THR A 350 1.10 21.84 -28.44
C THR A 350 2.21 22.73 -27.88
N ILE A 351 3.43 22.55 -28.38
CA ILE A 351 4.59 23.36 -28.01
C ILE A 351 5.10 24.08 -29.26
N ASN A 352 5.05 25.38 -29.27
CA ASN A 352 5.57 26.21 -30.34
C ASN A 352 6.90 26.83 -29.90
N GLY A 353 7.91 26.74 -30.75
CA GLY A 353 9.24 27.35 -30.50
C GLY A 353 10.31 26.62 -31.31
N PRO A 354 11.46 27.24 -31.59
CA PRO A 354 12.52 26.66 -32.40
C PRO A 354 13.15 25.41 -31.78
N THR A 355 13.15 25.34 -30.45
CA THR A 355 13.51 24.14 -29.66
C THR A 355 12.56 24.03 -28.48
N ALA A 356 11.92 22.87 -28.32
CA ALA A 356 11.10 22.53 -27.17
C ALA A 356 11.83 21.49 -26.31
N SER A 357 11.64 21.55 -24.99
CA SER A 357 12.22 20.56 -24.07
C SER A 357 11.14 19.91 -23.21
N ILE A 358 11.23 18.59 -23.12
CA ILE A 358 10.48 17.78 -22.17
C ILE A 358 11.54 16.94 -21.44
N ASP A 359 11.73 17.14 -20.14
CA ASP A 359 12.84 16.51 -19.44
C ASP A 359 12.50 16.15 -17.98
N GLY A 360 13.09 15.04 -17.53
CA GLY A 360 13.05 14.58 -16.14
C GLY A 360 11.74 13.95 -15.66
N ILE A 361 10.65 14.01 -16.43
CA ILE A 361 9.33 13.50 -16.05
C ILE A 361 9.04 12.13 -16.65
N THR A 362 8.13 11.39 -16.00
CA THR A 362 7.53 10.17 -16.58
C THR A 362 6.30 10.53 -17.40
N ILE A 363 6.25 10.14 -18.67
CA ILE A 363 5.12 10.44 -19.56
C ILE A 363 4.37 9.15 -19.91
N THR A 364 3.05 9.16 -19.72
CA THR A 364 2.13 8.24 -20.38
C THR A 364 1.33 9.02 -21.42
N ASN A 365 1.57 8.78 -22.71
CA ASN A 365 0.90 9.52 -23.77
C ASN A 365 0.00 8.61 -24.59
N THR A 366 -1.30 8.85 -24.53
CA THR A 366 -2.32 8.21 -25.39
C THR A 366 -3.02 9.23 -26.28
N GLY A 367 -2.77 10.52 -26.08
CA GLY A 367 -3.20 11.64 -26.91
C GLY A 367 -2.12 12.11 -27.90
N THR A 368 -2.19 13.38 -28.27
CA THR A 368 -1.24 13.98 -29.21
C THR A 368 -0.34 14.99 -28.52
N ILE A 369 0.96 14.89 -28.74
CA ILE A 369 1.93 15.93 -28.42
C ILE A 369 2.48 16.46 -29.73
N THR A 370 2.30 17.76 -30.02
CA THR A 370 2.78 18.42 -31.24
C THR A 370 3.82 19.47 -30.88
N VAL A 371 5.00 19.35 -31.46
CA VAL A 371 6.08 20.32 -31.32
C VAL A 371 6.30 20.99 -32.67
N ASN A 372 5.92 22.27 -32.78
CA ASN A 372 6.14 23.07 -33.99
C ASN A 372 7.55 23.70 -33.95
N GLY A 373 8.54 22.82 -34.16
CA GLY A 373 9.97 23.09 -34.09
C GLY A 373 10.76 21.81 -33.88
N ALA A 374 12.04 21.94 -33.57
CA ALA A 374 12.88 20.81 -33.19
C ALA A 374 12.60 20.39 -31.73
N LEU A 375 12.37 19.11 -31.52
CA LEU A 375 12.28 18.53 -30.18
C LEU A 375 13.66 18.06 -29.71
N ASP A 376 14.17 18.68 -28.66
CA ASP A 376 15.36 18.27 -27.93
C ASP A 376 14.91 17.67 -26.60
N PHE A 377 15.22 16.38 -26.37
CA PHE A 377 14.93 15.74 -25.10
C PHE A 377 16.16 14.98 -24.61
N GLY A 378 16.50 15.22 -23.36
CA GLY A 378 17.59 14.49 -22.68
C GLY A 378 17.15 13.05 -22.42
N THR A 379 16.29 12.88 -21.44
CA THR A 379 15.72 11.56 -21.07
C THR A 379 14.23 11.72 -20.81
N ILE A 380 13.41 10.94 -21.50
CA ILE A 380 11.97 10.83 -21.26
C ILE A 380 11.66 9.43 -20.74
N THR A 381 11.04 9.34 -19.57
CA THR A 381 10.50 8.09 -19.08
C THR A 381 9.11 7.89 -19.65
N LEU A 382 8.91 6.83 -20.44
CA LEU A 382 7.62 6.48 -21.04
C LEU A 382 6.87 5.51 -20.13
N GLY A 383 5.67 5.91 -19.70
CA GLY A 383 4.64 4.99 -19.25
C GLY A 383 3.63 4.76 -20.35
N SER A 384 2.93 3.62 -20.36
CA SER A 384 1.86 3.40 -21.33
C SER A 384 0.63 2.75 -20.68
N THR A 385 -0.53 2.94 -21.34
CA THR A 385 -1.78 2.28 -20.99
C THR A 385 -2.15 1.35 -22.14
N ALA A 386 -2.65 0.17 -21.82
CA ALA A 386 -3.05 -0.80 -22.83
C ALA A 386 -4.08 -0.24 -23.81
N GLY A 387 -3.86 -0.47 -25.11
CA GLY A 387 -4.84 -0.26 -26.16
C GLY A 387 -4.85 1.11 -26.83
N HIS A 388 -4.16 2.13 -26.32
CA HIS A 388 -4.06 3.44 -26.97
C HIS A 388 -2.59 3.89 -26.99
N ILE A 389 -2.06 4.10 -28.18
CA ILE A 389 -0.68 4.55 -28.40
C ILE A 389 -0.76 5.98 -28.90
N GLY A 390 -0.21 6.92 -28.12
CA GLY A 390 -0.15 8.32 -28.50
C GLY A 390 0.92 8.61 -29.56
N THR A 391 0.86 9.82 -30.12
CA THR A 391 1.81 10.28 -31.12
C THR A 391 2.53 11.54 -30.64
N ILE A 392 3.84 11.62 -30.86
CA ILE A 392 4.63 12.86 -30.73
C ILE A 392 5.01 13.31 -32.14
N ASN A 393 4.49 14.46 -32.55
CA ASN A 393 4.82 15.12 -33.82
C ASN A 393 5.86 16.20 -33.56
N ALA A 394 6.89 16.30 -34.39
CA ALA A 394 7.86 17.38 -34.35
C ALA A 394 8.35 17.72 -35.78
N GLU A 395 8.83 18.94 -36.02
CA GLU A 395 9.49 19.27 -37.29
C GLU A 395 10.77 18.46 -37.46
N SER A 396 11.53 18.32 -36.38
CA SER A 396 12.69 17.43 -36.31
C SER A 396 12.90 16.90 -34.89
N PHE A 397 13.56 15.75 -34.77
CA PHE A 397 13.99 15.20 -33.51
C PHE A 397 15.51 15.28 -33.42
N ASN A 398 16.02 15.80 -32.32
CA ASN A 398 17.44 15.84 -32.02
C ASN A 398 17.87 14.58 -31.25
N LYS A 399 18.89 14.67 -30.44
CA LYS A 399 19.36 13.59 -29.59
C LYS A 399 18.42 13.36 -28.40
N GLY A 400 18.13 12.09 -28.07
CA GLY A 400 17.33 11.76 -26.91
C GLY A 400 17.37 10.30 -26.50
N GLN A 401 16.95 10.02 -25.26
CA GLN A 401 16.83 8.69 -24.71
C GLN A 401 15.46 8.47 -24.10
N PHE A 402 14.81 7.37 -24.46
CA PHE A 402 13.62 6.91 -23.80
C PHE A 402 13.96 5.84 -22.75
N ILE A 403 13.39 5.98 -21.57
CA ILE A 403 13.34 4.93 -20.54
C ILE A 403 11.92 4.41 -20.52
N VAL A 404 11.73 3.16 -20.91
CA VAL A 404 10.40 2.54 -20.98
C VAL A 404 10.12 1.79 -19.69
N LEU A 405 9.14 2.25 -18.92
CA LEU A 405 8.75 1.65 -17.65
C LEU A 405 8.06 0.28 -17.86
N PRO A 406 8.11 -0.61 -16.87
CA PRO A 406 7.22 -1.77 -16.80
C PRO A 406 5.75 -1.35 -16.90
N ASN A 407 4.87 -2.31 -17.13
CA ASN A 407 3.43 -2.08 -17.20
C ASN A 407 2.93 -1.31 -18.44
N VAL A 408 3.75 -1.24 -19.49
CA VAL A 408 3.39 -0.54 -20.71
C VAL A 408 2.43 -1.33 -21.63
N THR A 409 2.24 -2.65 -21.40
CA THR A 409 1.52 -3.56 -22.31
C THR A 409 0.70 -4.60 -21.55
N GLN A 410 -0.25 -4.14 -20.76
CA GLN A 410 -1.13 -5.01 -19.98
C GLN A 410 -2.08 -5.83 -20.87
N GLY A 411 -2.40 -7.06 -20.46
CA GLY A 411 -3.42 -7.90 -21.10
C GLY A 411 -3.05 -8.42 -22.48
N SER A 412 -1.76 -8.55 -22.84
CA SER A 412 -1.33 -8.99 -24.15
C SER A 412 -0.20 -10.03 -24.08
N ASN A 413 -0.23 -10.99 -25.02
CA ASN A 413 0.78 -12.03 -25.19
C ASN A 413 1.67 -11.83 -26.43
N HIS A 414 1.78 -10.63 -26.96
CA HIS A 414 2.64 -10.34 -28.10
C HIS A 414 4.12 -10.27 -27.71
N ASP A 415 4.99 -10.72 -28.58
CA ASP A 415 6.45 -10.64 -28.42
C ASP A 415 7.02 -9.24 -28.66
N MET A 416 6.26 -8.35 -29.31
CA MET A 416 6.65 -6.97 -29.57
C MET A 416 5.48 -6.01 -29.36
N TYR A 417 5.75 -4.94 -28.66
CA TYR A 417 4.77 -3.90 -28.30
C TYR A 417 5.27 -2.53 -28.73
N THR A 418 4.47 -1.78 -29.49
CA THR A 418 4.75 -0.37 -29.72
C THR A 418 4.26 0.45 -28.51
N VAL A 419 5.12 1.29 -27.95
CA VAL A 419 4.83 2.13 -26.76
C VAL A 419 4.62 3.59 -27.13
N GLN A 420 5.24 4.08 -28.22
CA GLN A 420 5.16 5.46 -28.63
C GLN A 420 5.44 5.58 -30.14
N TYR A 421 4.68 6.42 -30.82
CA TYR A 421 4.96 6.86 -32.18
C TYR A 421 5.63 8.24 -32.17
N LEU A 422 6.67 8.41 -33.01
CA LEU A 422 7.34 9.66 -33.29
C LEU A 422 7.19 9.97 -34.77
N ASN A 423 6.60 11.13 -35.11
CA ASN A 423 6.35 11.55 -36.48
C ASN A 423 7.15 12.81 -36.79
N GLY A 424 8.10 12.72 -37.72
CA GLY A 424 8.95 13.83 -38.18
C GLY A 424 8.43 14.43 -39.46
N ILE A 425 8.18 15.77 -39.48
CA ILE A 425 7.62 16.46 -40.64
C ILE A 425 8.71 16.77 -41.69
N THR A 426 9.90 17.20 -41.29
CA THR A 426 10.97 17.69 -42.16
C THR A 426 12.21 16.79 -42.16
N ASN A 427 12.39 15.96 -41.17
CA ASN A 427 13.55 15.10 -41.07
C ASN A 427 13.20 13.83 -40.28
N VAL A 428 13.23 12.68 -40.95
CA VAL A 428 13.19 11.41 -40.24
C VAL A 428 14.33 11.38 -39.24
N PRO A 429 14.09 11.21 -37.95
CA PRO A 429 15.16 11.20 -36.97
C PRO A 429 16.26 10.26 -37.41
N ASN A 430 17.51 10.71 -37.31
CA ASN A 430 18.61 9.79 -37.53
C ASN A 430 18.49 8.73 -36.42
N HIS A 431 18.14 7.53 -36.85
CA HIS A 431 17.88 6.34 -36.02
C HIS A 431 18.95 6.09 -34.95
N GLY A 432 20.20 6.54 -35.20
CA GLY A 432 21.32 6.39 -34.29
C GLY A 432 21.44 7.48 -33.21
N SER A 433 20.62 8.53 -33.22
CA SER A 433 20.65 9.61 -32.20
C SER A 433 19.59 9.47 -31.13
N ILE A 434 18.57 8.61 -31.35
CA ILE A 434 17.52 8.30 -30.38
C ILE A 434 17.73 6.86 -29.88
N THR A 435 17.73 6.68 -28.59
CA THR A 435 17.92 5.39 -27.92
C THR A 435 16.74 5.08 -27.01
N ALA A 436 16.52 3.79 -26.72
CA ALA A 436 15.52 3.36 -25.75
C ALA A 436 16.10 2.29 -24.81
N ILE A 437 15.73 2.36 -23.54
CA ILE A 437 16.12 1.40 -22.50
C ILE A 437 14.84 0.91 -21.80
N SER A 438 14.72 -0.39 -21.60
CA SER A 438 13.63 -0.98 -20.83
C SER A 438 13.95 -1.01 -19.35
N HIS A 439 13.01 -0.63 -18.51
CA HIS A 439 13.06 -0.92 -17.07
C HIS A 439 12.64 -2.35 -16.73
N SER A 440 11.88 -3.01 -17.59
CA SER A 440 11.53 -4.43 -17.40
C SER A 440 12.72 -5.32 -17.79
N VAL A 441 13.06 -6.27 -16.94
CA VAL A 441 14.08 -7.29 -17.23
C VAL A 441 13.62 -8.31 -18.27
N SER A 442 12.31 -8.37 -18.52
CA SER A 442 11.70 -9.27 -19.52
C SER A 442 11.67 -8.67 -20.93
N PHE A 443 12.13 -7.42 -21.13
CA PHE A 443 12.09 -6.73 -22.42
C PHE A 443 13.39 -6.01 -22.75
N ILE A 444 13.63 -5.88 -24.07
CA ILE A 444 14.59 -4.93 -24.64
C ILE A 444 13.76 -3.81 -25.26
N ALA A 445 14.08 -2.54 -24.95
CA ALA A 445 13.52 -1.40 -25.66
C ALA A 445 14.36 -1.10 -26.91
N ASP A 446 13.72 -0.79 -28.02
CA ASP A 446 14.35 -0.49 -29.29
C ASP A 446 13.62 0.64 -30.03
N VAL A 447 14.28 1.29 -30.96
CA VAL A 447 13.75 2.37 -31.80
C VAL A 447 13.77 1.89 -33.25
N GLN A 448 12.61 1.74 -33.87
CA GLN A 448 12.45 1.15 -35.18
C GLN A 448 11.74 2.11 -36.14
N LYS A 449 12.14 2.14 -37.40
CA LYS A 449 11.39 2.80 -38.46
C LYS A 449 10.11 2.00 -38.75
N ASP A 450 9.03 2.70 -39.08
CA ASP A 450 7.83 2.05 -39.57
C ASP A 450 8.04 1.60 -41.02
N ASP A 451 7.59 0.39 -41.34
CA ASP A 451 7.79 -0.18 -42.67
C ASP A 451 6.87 0.43 -43.73
N THR A 452 5.80 1.11 -43.32
CA THR A 452 4.75 1.65 -44.18
C THR A 452 4.81 3.16 -44.29
N ASP A 453 5.28 3.89 -43.26
CA ASP A 453 5.41 5.34 -43.27
C ASP A 453 6.87 5.75 -43.00
N PRO A 454 7.60 6.30 -43.98
CA PRO A 454 8.99 6.69 -43.82
C PRO A 454 9.20 7.84 -42.84
N ASN A 455 8.15 8.57 -42.45
CA ASN A 455 8.20 9.67 -41.50
C ASN A 455 7.92 9.21 -40.06
N LEU A 456 7.57 7.96 -39.87
CA LEU A 456 7.15 7.39 -38.61
C LEU A 456 8.25 6.52 -37.98
N ILE A 457 8.51 6.75 -36.71
CA ILE A 457 9.35 5.88 -35.88
C ILE A 457 8.52 5.33 -34.74
N ARG A 458 8.79 4.07 -34.38
CA ARG A 458 8.17 3.40 -33.24
C ARG A 458 9.22 3.18 -32.15
N VAL A 459 8.91 3.56 -30.92
CA VAL A 459 9.59 3.04 -29.76
C VAL A 459 8.90 1.75 -29.37
N VAL A 460 9.63 0.64 -29.36
CA VAL A 460 9.08 -0.70 -29.15
C VAL A 460 9.75 -1.38 -27.97
N LEU A 461 8.99 -2.25 -27.29
CA LEU A 461 9.49 -3.26 -26.37
C LEU A 461 9.49 -4.60 -27.06
N VAL A 462 10.60 -5.30 -27.07
CA VAL A 462 10.75 -6.67 -27.61
C VAL A 462 10.97 -7.62 -26.45
N ARG A 463 10.10 -8.59 -26.28
CA ARG A 463 10.16 -9.56 -25.19
C ARG A 463 11.43 -10.43 -25.29
N ILE A 464 12.07 -10.65 -24.19
CA ILE A 464 13.13 -11.64 -24.03
C ILE A 464 12.43 -12.95 -23.63
N PRO A 465 12.48 -14.01 -24.44
CA PRO A 465 11.91 -15.29 -24.05
C PRO A 465 12.46 -15.79 -22.71
N TYR A 466 11.61 -16.32 -21.85
CA TYR A 466 11.98 -16.81 -20.51
C TYR A 466 13.10 -17.88 -20.57
N LYS A 467 13.08 -18.74 -21.61
CA LYS A 467 14.19 -19.68 -21.86
C LYS A 467 15.55 -19.00 -22.05
N LYS A 468 15.59 -17.77 -22.56
CA LYS A 468 16.82 -16.99 -22.70
C LYS A 468 17.23 -16.35 -21.38
N LEU A 469 16.26 -15.86 -20.59
CA LEU A 469 16.50 -15.31 -19.25
C LEU A 469 17.07 -16.36 -18.29
N LEU A 470 16.63 -17.62 -18.43
CA LEU A 470 17.03 -18.76 -17.59
C LEU A 470 18.13 -19.63 -18.25
N ALA A 471 18.74 -19.18 -19.36
CA ALA A 471 19.80 -19.91 -20.03
C ALA A 471 21.01 -20.15 -19.10
N GLY A 472 21.50 -21.39 -19.08
CA GLY A 472 22.61 -21.79 -18.21
C GLY A 472 22.22 -22.15 -16.78
N THR A 473 20.93 -22.13 -16.42
CA THR A 473 20.40 -22.59 -15.15
C THR A 473 19.67 -23.93 -15.29
N ASP A 474 19.45 -24.64 -14.18
CA ASP A 474 18.62 -25.86 -14.12
C ASP A 474 17.13 -25.58 -14.42
N ALA A 475 16.74 -24.30 -14.51
CA ALA A 475 15.37 -23.85 -14.76
C ALA A 475 15.07 -23.55 -16.23
N ILE A 476 15.98 -23.83 -17.16
CA ILE A 476 15.77 -23.55 -18.60
C ILE A 476 14.53 -24.22 -19.16
N GLU A 477 14.23 -25.45 -18.74
CA GLU A 477 13.03 -26.18 -19.17
C GLU A 477 11.74 -25.53 -18.62
N PHE A 478 11.79 -24.97 -17.40
CA PHE A 478 10.70 -24.17 -16.86
C PHE A 478 10.46 -22.92 -17.73
N GLY A 479 11.54 -22.21 -18.11
CA GLY A 479 11.44 -21.07 -19.02
C GLY A 479 10.87 -21.40 -20.39
N LYS A 480 11.18 -22.60 -20.95
CA LYS A 480 10.56 -23.08 -22.20
C LYS A 480 9.05 -23.27 -22.04
N GLY A 481 8.63 -23.92 -20.99
CA GLY A 481 7.21 -24.14 -20.72
C GLY A 481 6.45 -22.81 -20.50
N LEU A 482 7.07 -21.82 -19.83
CA LEU A 482 6.49 -20.48 -19.71
C LEU A 482 6.33 -19.80 -21.07
N ASP A 483 7.31 -19.93 -21.97
CA ASP A 483 7.22 -19.38 -23.32
C ASP A 483 6.11 -20.03 -24.14
N GLU A 484 5.88 -21.35 -24.00
CA GLU A 484 4.80 -22.05 -24.67
C GLU A 484 3.42 -21.60 -24.17
N ILE A 485 3.23 -21.49 -22.85
CA ILE A 485 1.97 -20.97 -22.29
C ILE A 485 1.76 -19.52 -22.70
N PHE A 486 2.81 -18.68 -22.64
CA PHE A 486 2.72 -17.26 -23.00
C PHE A 486 2.12 -17.05 -24.40
N ALA A 487 2.50 -17.88 -25.36
CA ALA A 487 2.01 -17.76 -26.74
C ALA A 487 0.49 -18.00 -26.89
N GLY A 488 -0.09 -18.80 -26.00
CA GLY A 488 -1.52 -19.13 -25.97
C GLY A 488 -2.30 -18.53 -24.80
N ALA A 489 -1.64 -17.73 -23.96
CA ALA A 489 -2.20 -17.23 -22.72
C ALA A 489 -3.48 -16.38 -22.91
N ALA A 490 -4.45 -16.59 -22.03
CA ALA A 490 -5.71 -15.85 -21.98
C ALA A 490 -6.11 -15.57 -20.53
N ASP A 491 -6.99 -14.60 -20.32
CA ASP A 491 -7.60 -14.26 -19.03
C ASP A 491 -6.57 -14.19 -17.86
N LYS A 492 -6.69 -15.05 -16.88
CA LYS A 492 -5.85 -15.09 -15.67
C LYS A 492 -4.37 -15.36 -15.97
N GLU A 493 -4.06 -16.14 -17.00
CA GLU A 493 -2.67 -16.37 -17.40
C GLU A 493 -2.03 -15.07 -17.91
N LEU A 494 -2.77 -14.26 -18.68
CA LEU A 494 -2.30 -12.93 -19.11
C LEU A 494 -2.02 -12.02 -17.91
N GLU A 495 -2.87 -12.02 -16.89
CA GLU A 495 -2.65 -11.26 -15.66
C GLU A 495 -1.36 -11.69 -14.93
N MET A 496 -1.08 -12.99 -14.89
CA MET A 496 0.16 -13.52 -14.31
C MET A 496 1.38 -13.06 -15.11
N PHE A 497 1.31 -13.13 -16.44
CA PHE A 497 2.39 -12.65 -17.31
C PHE A 497 2.56 -11.13 -17.23
N ASP A 498 1.48 -10.36 -17.03
CA ASP A 498 1.57 -8.92 -16.80
C ASP A 498 2.32 -8.61 -15.50
N ALA A 499 2.10 -9.38 -14.44
CA ALA A 499 2.89 -9.25 -13.22
C ALA A 499 4.39 -9.51 -13.47
N LEU A 500 4.73 -10.55 -14.23
CA LEU A 500 6.12 -10.86 -14.58
C LEU A 500 6.77 -9.81 -15.50
N LYS A 501 6.00 -9.26 -16.44
CA LYS A 501 6.47 -8.17 -17.34
C LYS A 501 6.84 -6.90 -16.57
N ASN A 502 6.21 -6.66 -15.42
CA ASN A 502 6.42 -5.45 -14.63
C ASN A 502 7.63 -5.52 -13.69
N ILE A 503 8.28 -6.65 -13.55
CA ILE A 503 9.47 -6.79 -12.71
C ILE A 503 10.66 -6.09 -13.37
N SER A 504 11.29 -5.18 -12.64
CA SER A 504 12.43 -4.37 -13.12
C SER A 504 13.78 -4.89 -12.64
N ASP A 505 13.80 -5.76 -11.63
CA ASP A 505 15.00 -6.36 -11.06
C ASP A 505 15.13 -7.83 -11.42
N LYS A 506 16.33 -8.25 -11.83
CA LYS A 506 16.60 -9.63 -12.27
C LYS A 506 16.56 -10.63 -11.12
N ASP A 507 17.02 -10.22 -9.94
CA ASP A 507 17.04 -11.09 -8.76
C ASP A 507 15.61 -11.27 -8.22
N GLU A 508 14.78 -10.22 -8.28
CA GLU A 508 13.36 -10.29 -7.96
C GLU A 508 12.61 -11.23 -8.92
N LEU A 509 12.88 -11.15 -10.21
CA LEU A 509 12.28 -12.08 -11.18
C LEU A 509 12.71 -13.54 -10.90
N GLY A 510 13.99 -13.76 -10.62
CA GLY A 510 14.49 -15.07 -10.21
C GLY A 510 13.83 -15.60 -8.95
N ALA A 511 13.70 -14.75 -7.93
CA ALA A 511 13.01 -15.10 -6.68
C ALA A 511 11.53 -15.41 -6.91
N THR A 512 10.84 -14.65 -7.77
CA THR A 512 9.45 -14.91 -8.14
C THR A 512 9.31 -16.28 -8.84
N PHE A 513 10.21 -16.63 -9.74
CA PHE A 513 10.20 -17.96 -10.35
C PHE A 513 10.43 -19.05 -9.31
N ASP A 514 11.41 -18.90 -8.45
CA ASP A 514 11.81 -19.93 -7.48
C ASP A 514 10.77 -20.11 -6.36
N ASN A 515 10.25 -19.03 -5.80
CA ASN A 515 9.38 -19.11 -4.64
C ASN A 515 7.90 -19.33 -5.02
N GLU A 516 7.44 -18.76 -6.14
CA GLU A 516 6.01 -18.76 -6.46
C GLU A 516 5.66 -19.77 -7.57
N LEU A 517 6.45 -19.84 -8.64
CA LEU A 517 5.99 -20.50 -9.85
C LEU A 517 6.55 -21.92 -10.04
N ARG A 518 7.78 -22.19 -9.64
CA ARG A 518 8.44 -23.49 -9.89
C ARG A 518 7.93 -24.64 -9.04
N GLY A 519 7.12 -24.38 -8.00
CA GLY A 519 6.53 -25.41 -7.16
C GLY A 519 7.47 -25.97 -6.08
N ASN A 520 8.26 -25.12 -5.45
CA ASN A 520 9.22 -25.51 -4.40
C ASN A 520 8.55 -26.15 -3.17
N VAL A 521 7.25 -25.94 -2.96
CA VAL A 521 6.44 -26.67 -1.97
C VAL A 521 6.51 -28.19 -2.15
N TYR A 522 6.82 -28.68 -3.35
CA TYR A 522 6.99 -30.11 -3.66
C TYR A 522 8.42 -30.60 -3.49
N ALA A 523 9.38 -29.72 -3.17
CA ALA A 523 10.80 -30.07 -3.03
C ALA A 523 11.05 -31.06 -1.89
N ASN A 524 10.26 -31.01 -0.80
CA ASN A 524 10.46 -31.77 0.44
C ASN A 524 9.33 -32.79 0.75
N ILE A 525 8.64 -33.32 -0.27
CA ILE A 525 7.59 -34.35 -0.09
C ILE A 525 8.11 -35.52 0.76
N GLN A 526 9.34 -35.99 0.51
CA GLN A 526 9.93 -37.10 1.23
C GLN A 526 10.14 -36.80 2.72
N THR A 527 10.48 -35.55 3.07
CA THR A 527 10.62 -35.12 4.48
C THR A 527 9.26 -35.23 5.18
N ARG A 528 8.17 -34.79 4.53
CA ARG A 528 6.82 -34.91 5.08
C ARG A 528 6.35 -36.34 5.25
N MET A 529 6.73 -37.21 4.30
CA MET A 529 6.48 -38.67 4.43
C MET A 529 7.16 -39.25 5.67
N LEU A 530 8.40 -38.84 5.96
CA LEU A 530 9.11 -39.23 7.18
C LEU A 530 8.43 -38.68 8.44
N ASP A 531 7.98 -37.46 8.42
CA ASP A 531 7.27 -36.84 9.55
C ASP A 531 5.98 -37.61 9.90
N ILE A 532 5.22 -38.01 8.90
CA ILE A 532 4.02 -38.83 9.09
C ILE A 532 4.38 -40.18 9.75
N ASN A 533 5.44 -40.81 9.27
CA ASN A 533 5.92 -42.06 9.86
C ASN A 533 6.39 -41.88 11.31
N ASP A 534 7.13 -40.82 11.59
CA ASP A 534 7.61 -40.50 12.93
C ASP A 534 6.46 -40.21 13.90
N VAL A 535 5.37 -39.57 13.46
CA VAL A 535 4.14 -39.37 14.26
C VAL A 535 3.53 -40.69 14.64
N PHE A 536 3.39 -41.66 13.70
CA PHE A 536 2.85 -42.94 13.96
C PHE A 536 3.75 -43.79 14.90
N THR A 537 5.07 -43.79 14.65
CA THR A 537 6.06 -44.52 15.47
C THR A 537 6.06 -43.99 16.91
N THR A 538 6.06 -42.66 17.08
CA THR A 538 6.02 -42.04 18.42
C THR A 538 4.73 -42.42 19.15
N SER A 539 3.61 -42.36 18.46
CA SER A 539 2.30 -42.73 19.04
C SER A 539 2.25 -44.21 19.43
N TYR A 540 2.86 -45.08 18.63
CA TYR A 540 3.01 -46.51 19.00
C TYR A 540 3.89 -46.67 20.25
N GLU A 541 5.06 -46.03 20.32
CA GLU A 541 5.95 -46.12 21.49
C GLU A 541 5.28 -45.57 22.77
N ASN A 542 4.42 -44.57 22.67
CA ASN A 542 3.67 -44.00 23.79
C ASN A 542 2.55 -44.96 24.30
N LEU A 543 2.01 -45.82 23.42
CA LEU A 543 1.03 -46.84 23.80
C LEU A 543 1.70 -48.04 24.45
N LYS A 544 2.96 -48.35 24.10
CA LYS A 544 3.73 -49.39 24.76
C LYS A 544 3.94 -49.04 26.22
N TYR A 545 3.80 -49.99 27.06
CA TYR A 545 4.00 -49.84 28.48
C TYR A 545 4.88 -50.93 29.06
N ASN A 546 5.67 -50.59 30.07
CA ASN A 546 6.60 -51.53 30.69
C ASN A 546 5.93 -52.65 31.49
N ARG A 547 4.63 -52.60 31.76
CA ARG A 547 3.85 -53.64 32.42
C ARG A 547 2.75 -54.17 31.52
N LEU A 548 2.77 -55.44 31.22
CA LEU A 548 1.65 -56.14 30.65
C LEU A 548 0.75 -56.60 31.81
N TYR A 549 -0.50 -56.22 31.77
CA TYR A 549 -1.48 -56.51 32.83
C TYR A 549 -2.20 -57.85 32.62
N ALA A 550 -2.06 -58.38 31.41
CA ALA A 550 -2.64 -59.69 31.04
C ALA A 550 -1.80 -60.31 29.92
N ARG A 551 -2.00 -61.58 29.64
CA ARG A 551 -1.35 -62.31 28.55
C ARG A 551 -1.61 -61.67 27.19
N GLU A 552 -2.79 -61.07 27.02
CA GLU A 552 -3.16 -60.29 25.84
C GLU A 552 -3.70 -58.92 26.27
N THR A 553 -3.28 -57.90 25.63
CA THR A 553 -3.72 -56.53 25.94
C THR A 553 -4.06 -55.78 24.64
N LEU A 554 -5.27 -55.21 24.60
CA LEU A 554 -5.70 -54.32 23.53
C LEU A 554 -5.73 -52.88 24.06
N LYS A 555 -5.12 -51.99 23.34
CA LYS A 555 -5.04 -50.54 23.67
C LYS A 555 -5.49 -49.71 22.47
N ILE A 556 -6.23 -48.63 22.73
CA ILE A 556 -6.62 -47.67 21.74
C ILE A 556 -6.09 -46.33 22.21
N GLY A 557 -5.38 -45.62 21.34
CA GLY A 557 -4.86 -44.29 21.61
C GLY A 557 -5.37 -43.26 20.62
N ALA A 558 -5.52 -42.01 21.10
CA ALA A 558 -5.68 -40.87 20.22
C ALA A 558 -4.30 -40.30 19.85
N ILE A 559 -4.16 -39.85 18.63
CA ILE A 559 -2.99 -39.17 18.09
C ILE A 559 -3.35 -37.70 17.96
N MET A 560 -2.67 -36.82 18.69
CA MET A 560 -2.81 -35.34 18.60
C MET A 560 -1.44 -34.72 18.71
N THR A 561 -0.86 -34.35 17.58
CA THR A 561 0.49 -33.77 17.54
C THR A 561 0.52 -32.50 16.69
N GLY A 562 1.42 -31.60 17.01
CA GLY A 562 1.76 -30.43 16.22
C GLY A 562 3.26 -30.22 16.19
N GLY A 563 3.73 -29.51 15.21
CA GLY A 563 5.16 -29.19 15.11
C GLY A 563 5.51 -28.24 13.99
N GLU A 564 6.71 -27.71 14.06
CA GLU A 564 7.36 -26.85 13.07
C GLU A 564 8.59 -27.58 12.53
N THR A 565 8.78 -27.54 11.21
CA THR A 565 9.96 -28.13 10.55
C THR A 565 10.63 -27.10 9.65
N LYS A 566 11.93 -26.89 9.87
CA LYS A 566 12.79 -25.94 9.12
C LYS A 566 13.81 -26.69 8.27
N SER A 567 13.77 -26.44 6.97
CA SER A 567 14.61 -27.11 5.97
C SER A 567 16.08 -26.65 5.99
N LYS A 568 16.37 -25.44 6.52
CA LYS A 568 17.68 -24.78 6.51
C LYS A 568 18.33 -24.67 5.12
N ARG A 569 17.53 -24.60 4.08
CA ARG A 569 18.01 -24.43 2.71
C ARG A 569 17.10 -23.48 1.93
N ALA A 570 17.70 -22.48 1.30
CA ALA A 570 17.01 -21.56 0.42
C ALA A 570 16.29 -22.34 -0.71
N GLY A 571 15.08 -21.94 -1.05
CA GLY A 571 14.26 -22.59 -2.08
C GLY A 571 13.63 -23.94 -1.68
N VAL A 572 13.71 -24.31 -0.40
CA VAL A 572 12.95 -25.44 0.18
C VAL A 572 12.11 -24.90 1.32
N GLU A 573 10.81 -24.96 1.18
CA GLU A 573 9.89 -24.34 2.11
C GLU A 573 9.88 -25.02 3.49
N ASP A 574 9.82 -24.22 4.54
CA ASP A 574 9.54 -24.65 5.90
C ASP A 574 8.03 -24.90 6.05
N TYR A 575 7.63 -25.64 7.06
CA TYR A 575 6.22 -25.90 7.28
C TYR A 575 5.86 -26.16 8.75
N ASP A 576 4.63 -25.86 9.09
CA ASP A 576 3.96 -26.30 10.30
C ASP A 576 3.13 -27.56 10.03
N SER A 577 3.08 -28.46 11.00
CA SER A 577 2.30 -29.68 10.90
C SER A 577 1.34 -29.86 12.07
N LYS A 578 0.16 -30.43 11.80
CA LYS A 578 -0.85 -30.80 12.81
C LYS A 578 -1.44 -32.16 12.43
N SER A 579 -1.31 -33.13 13.31
CA SER A 579 -1.85 -34.47 13.09
C SER A 579 -2.92 -34.80 14.12
N LEU A 580 -4.02 -35.39 13.65
CA LEU A 580 -5.11 -35.93 14.44
C LEU A 580 -5.42 -37.33 13.96
N GLY A 581 -5.60 -38.26 14.90
CA GLY A 581 -5.89 -39.62 14.51
C GLY A 581 -6.12 -40.56 15.68
N ALA A 582 -6.11 -41.87 15.37
CA ALA A 582 -6.26 -42.94 16.35
C ALA A 582 -5.35 -44.13 15.99
N ILE A 583 -4.91 -44.81 16.99
CA ILE A 583 -4.09 -46.03 16.86
C ILE A 583 -4.60 -47.14 17.78
N VAL A 584 -4.60 -48.36 17.26
CA VAL A 584 -4.89 -49.55 18.00
C VAL A 584 -3.62 -50.39 18.12
N LEU A 585 -3.30 -50.86 19.32
CA LEU A 585 -2.17 -51.71 19.62
C LEU A 585 -2.64 -52.97 20.33
N LYS A 586 -2.33 -54.14 19.78
CA LYS A 586 -2.50 -55.46 20.44
C LYS A 586 -1.15 -56.02 20.80
N GLU A 587 -0.97 -56.36 22.08
CA GLU A 587 0.26 -56.98 22.62
C GLU A 587 -0.04 -58.40 23.15
N TYR A 588 0.91 -59.31 22.93
CA TYR A 588 0.88 -60.71 23.37
C TYR A 588 2.13 -60.96 24.20
N ASP A 589 1.94 -61.29 25.51
CA ASP A 589 2.99 -61.73 26.39
C ASP A 589 3.15 -63.24 26.24
N HIS A 590 4.30 -63.68 25.82
CA HIS A 590 4.60 -65.12 25.65
C HIS A 590 4.92 -65.82 26.95
N MET A 591 4.64 -65.19 28.11
CA MET A 591 4.92 -65.75 29.46
C MET A 591 6.39 -66.11 29.67
N LYS A 592 7.26 -65.65 28.77
CA LYS A 592 8.71 -65.66 28.90
C LYS A 592 9.18 -64.26 29.26
N TYR A 593 10.01 -64.17 30.28
CA TYR A 593 10.48 -62.87 30.74
C TYR A 593 10.93 -61.95 29.60
N GLY A 594 10.24 -60.80 29.41
CA GLY A 594 10.51 -59.80 28.40
C GLY A 594 10.12 -60.10 26.95
N ARG A 595 9.61 -61.32 26.62
CA ARG A 595 9.20 -61.67 25.26
C ARG A 595 7.77 -61.21 24.97
N VAL A 596 7.66 -60.22 24.07
CA VAL A 596 6.37 -59.66 23.64
C VAL A 596 6.33 -59.57 22.13
N SER A 597 5.25 -59.99 21.52
CA SER A 597 4.94 -59.65 20.12
C SER A 597 3.72 -58.71 20.06
N ASN A 598 3.66 -57.89 19.05
CA ASN A 598 2.59 -56.92 18.90
C ASN A 598 2.28 -56.62 17.44
N TRP A 599 1.09 -56.09 17.23
CA TRP A 599 0.72 -55.39 16.00
C TRP A 599 -0.03 -54.11 16.32
N SER A 600 0.08 -53.14 15.41
CA SER A 600 -0.68 -51.88 15.49
C SER A 600 -1.22 -51.46 14.14
N ILE A 601 -2.35 -50.79 14.17
CA ILE A 601 -2.95 -50.12 13.01
C ILE A 601 -3.37 -48.75 13.48
N GLY A 602 -3.08 -47.73 12.67
CA GLY A 602 -3.47 -46.34 12.95
C GLY A 602 -3.92 -45.62 11.70
N PHE A 603 -4.81 -44.69 11.92
CA PHE A 603 -5.26 -43.72 10.92
C PHE A 603 -4.95 -42.34 11.43
N THR A 604 -4.39 -41.50 10.56
CA THR A 604 -4.10 -40.08 10.85
C THR A 604 -4.52 -39.17 9.71
N GLN A 605 -4.99 -37.98 10.06
CA GLN A 605 -5.06 -36.83 9.18
C GLN A 605 -3.99 -35.85 9.61
N THR A 606 -3.06 -35.54 8.72
CA THR A 606 -2.00 -34.55 8.96
C THR A 606 -2.18 -33.37 8.02
N LYS A 607 -2.18 -32.17 8.56
CA LYS A 607 -2.18 -30.93 7.80
C LYS A 607 -0.80 -30.32 7.88
N PHE A 608 -0.29 -29.88 6.73
CA PHE A 608 0.93 -29.09 6.59
C PHE A 608 0.54 -27.73 6.08
N ASP A 609 1.00 -26.68 6.78
CA ASP A 609 0.81 -25.29 6.41
C ASP A 609 2.18 -24.70 6.04
N PHE A 610 2.30 -24.06 4.87
CA PHE A 610 3.52 -23.43 4.33
C PHE A 610 3.34 -21.92 4.25
N ASP A 611 4.43 -21.16 4.43
CA ASP A 611 4.44 -19.75 4.10
C ASP A 611 4.72 -19.55 2.59
N PRO A 612 4.00 -18.65 1.90
CA PRO A 612 2.96 -17.72 2.33
C PRO A 612 1.50 -18.22 2.16
N GLY A 613 1.19 -19.47 2.49
CA GLY A 613 -0.21 -19.89 2.59
C GLY A 613 -0.61 -21.12 1.78
N SER A 614 0.34 -21.80 1.13
CA SER A 614 0.13 -23.13 0.54
C SER A 614 -0.17 -24.17 1.62
N LYS A 615 -0.91 -25.23 1.30
CA LYS A 615 -1.35 -26.23 2.27
C LYS A 615 -1.29 -27.62 1.68
N GLU A 616 -1.17 -28.62 2.58
CA GLU A 616 -1.34 -30.03 2.23
C GLU A 616 -2.11 -30.74 3.33
N THR A 617 -3.07 -31.55 2.95
CA THR A 617 -3.78 -32.46 3.86
C THR A 617 -3.46 -33.89 3.46
N VAL A 618 -3.00 -34.70 4.43
CA VAL A 618 -2.62 -36.09 4.19
C VAL A 618 -3.46 -37.02 5.07
N TYR A 619 -4.09 -37.99 4.44
CA TYR A 619 -4.79 -39.04 5.10
C TYR A 619 -3.95 -40.31 5.06
N SER A 620 -3.55 -40.81 6.22
CA SER A 620 -2.58 -41.93 6.35
C SER A 620 -3.19 -43.14 7.03
N LEU A 621 -2.98 -44.30 6.44
CA LEU A 621 -3.20 -45.57 7.05
C LEU A 621 -1.84 -46.23 7.33
N ASN A 622 -1.58 -46.53 8.60
CA ASN A 622 -0.33 -47.07 9.06
C ASN A 622 -0.56 -48.40 9.74
N ALA A 623 0.32 -49.36 9.50
CA ALA A 623 0.32 -50.64 10.18
C ALA A 623 1.73 -51.05 10.56
N GLY A 624 1.85 -51.83 11.64
CA GLY A 624 3.14 -52.33 12.07
C GLY A 624 3.06 -53.59 12.87
N VAL A 625 4.10 -54.42 12.78
CA VAL A 625 4.29 -55.66 13.58
C VAL A 625 5.62 -55.59 14.28
N GLY A 626 5.65 -55.90 15.56
CA GLY A 626 6.83 -55.81 16.39
C GLY A 626 7.06 -57.00 17.27
N PHE A 627 8.31 -57.17 17.63
CA PHE A 627 8.77 -58.21 18.52
C PHE A 627 9.86 -57.64 19.44
N GLU A 628 9.84 -58.08 20.72
CA GLU A 628 10.86 -57.77 21.69
C GLU A 628 11.19 -58.95 22.59
N ASP A 629 12.44 -59.12 22.95
CA ASP A 629 12.92 -60.17 23.83
C ASP A 629 14.27 -59.77 24.46
N TYR A 630 14.59 -60.38 25.60
CA TYR A 630 15.94 -60.30 26.15
C TYR A 630 16.89 -61.26 25.45
N ILE A 631 18.13 -60.83 25.17
CA ILE A 631 19.13 -61.64 24.47
C ILE A 631 19.75 -62.66 25.47
N LYS A 632 19.71 -63.96 25.13
CA LYS A 632 20.39 -65.10 25.84
C LYS A 632 20.24 -65.01 27.36
N ASP A 633 19.03 -64.95 27.87
CA ASP A 633 18.73 -64.89 29.29
C ASP A 633 19.36 -63.70 30.05
N SER A 634 19.88 -62.67 29.32
CA SER A 634 20.30 -61.43 29.93
C SER A 634 19.09 -60.73 30.54
N LYS A 635 19.22 -60.25 31.77
CA LYS A 635 18.18 -59.45 32.41
C LYS A 635 18.23 -57.98 32.00
N ASN A 636 19.30 -57.55 31.28
CA ASN A 636 19.59 -56.13 31.04
C ASN A 636 19.71 -55.77 29.55
N LEU A 637 19.92 -56.78 28.64
CA LEU A 637 20.09 -56.48 27.20
C LEU A 637 18.85 -56.91 26.44
N LYS A 638 18.10 -55.93 25.92
CA LYS A 638 16.82 -56.14 25.25
C LYS A 638 16.91 -55.77 23.78
N TYR A 639 16.40 -56.63 22.93
CA TYR A 639 16.28 -56.36 21.49
C TYR A 639 14.83 -56.07 21.12
N TYR A 640 14.64 -55.06 20.27
CA TYR A 640 13.36 -54.67 19.71
C TYR A 640 13.52 -54.68 18.19
N THR A 641 12.53 -55.23 17.50
CA THR A 641 12.42 -55.14 16.04
C THR A 641 11.00 -54.87 15.64
N ARG A 642 10.83 -54.07 14.60
CA ARG A 642 9.50 -53.70 14.14
C ARG A 642 9.54 -53.40 12.64
N GLY A 643 8.60 -53.99 11.89
CA GLY A 643 8.26 -53.60 10.52
C GLY A 643 7.06 -52.65 10.51
N GLU A 644 7.15 -51.57 9.76
CA GLU A 644 6.07 -50.59 9.59
C GLU A 644 5.79 -50.37 8.12
N VAL A 645 4.52 -50.16 7.78
CA VAL A 645 4.07 -49.73 6.45
C VAL A 645 3.11 -48.57 6.60
N SER A 646 3.25 -47.60 5.73
CA SER A 646 2.37 -46.43 5.62
C SER A 646 1.89 -46.24 4.19
N VAL A 647 0.60 -45.97 4.05
CA VAL A 647 -0.03 -45.58 2.78
C VAL A 647 -0.74 -44.27 3.00
N ASN A 648 -0.42 -43.30 2.20
CA ASN A 648 -0.86 -41.92 2.39
C ASN A 648 -1.55 -41.41 1.13
N HIS A 649 -2.68 -40.71 1.30
CA HIS A 649 -3.34 -39.92 0.26
C HIS A 649 -3.14 -38.44 0.55
N HIS A 650 -2.54 -37.73 -0.39
CA HIS A 650 -2.19 -36.33 -0.30
C HIS A 650 -3.15 -35.48 -1.11
N GLU A 651 -3.62 -34.39 -0.52
CA GLU A 651 -4.36 -33.32 -1.18
C GLU A 651 -3.61 -32.01 -0.96
N THR A 652 -3.06 -31.43 -2.02
CA THR A 652 -2.24 -30.21 -1.98
C THR A 652 -3.01 -29.02 -2.52
N GLU A 653 -2.78 -27.86 -1.95
CA GLU A 653 -3.25 -26.55 -2.39
C GLU A 653 -2.03 -25.62 -2.46
N ARG A 654 -1.52 -25.39 -3.66
CA ARG A 654 -0.40 -24.46 -3.89
C ARG A 654 -0.94 -23.09 -4.23
N LYS A 655 -0.53 -22.07 -3.47
CA LYS A 655 -0.82 -20.67 -3.73
C LYS A 655 0.36 -20.00 -4.41
N ILE A 656 0.04 -19.15 -5.37
CA ILE A 656 0.98 -18.35 -6.15
C ILE A 656 0.62 -16.89 -5.91
N HIS A 657 1.52 -16.12 -5.32
CA HIS A 657 1.31 -14.71 -5.01
C HIS A 657 2.10 -13.84 -5.99
N LEU A 658 1.40 -13.11 -6.83
CA LEU A 658 1.98 -12.15 -7.77
C LEU A 658 1.37 -10.76 -7.53
N SER A 659 1.97 -9.73 -8.08
CA SER A 659 1.42 -8.36 -8.01
C SER A 659 0.02 -8.21 -8.64
N SER A 660 -0.35 -9.12 -9.55
CA SER A 660 -1.68 -9.19 -10.17
C SER A 660 -2.74 -9.90 -9.30
N GLY A 661 -2.34 -10.69 -8.30
CA GLY A 661 -3.28 -11.43 -7.45
C GLY A 661 -2.72 -12.73 -6.88
N THR A 662 -3.59 -13.48 -6.24
CA THR A 662 -3.29 -14.82 -5.73
C THR A 662 -4.01 -15.86 -6.56
N TYR A 663 -3.27 -16.87 -7.01
CA TYR A 663 -3.78 -18.00 -7.82
C TYR A 663 -3.63 -19.28 -7.03
N GLU A 664 -4.49 -20.26 -7.27
CA GLU A 664 -4.54 -21.50 -6.51
C GLU A 664 -4.56 -22.72 -7.42
N ASN A 665 -3.61 -23.63 -7.20
CA ASN A 665 -3.54 -24.92 -7.87
C ASN A 665 -3.67 -26.06 -6.86
N THR A 666 -4.43 -27.09 -7.18
CA THR A 666 -4.63 -28.28 -6.35
C THR A 666 -4.05 -29.52 -7.01
N GLY A 667 -3.52 -30.41 -6.21
CA GLY A 667 -2.98 -31.70 -6.66
C GLY A 667 -3.37 -32.84 -5.72
N LYS A 668 -3.50 -34.06 -6.24
CA LYS A 668 -3.76 -35.27 -5.44
C LYS A 668 -2.85 -36.39 -5.87
N PHE A 669 -2.29 -37.08 -4.90
CA PHE A 669 -1.41 -38.23 -5.17
C PHE A 669 -1.34 -39.18 -3.99
N TRP A 670 -0.80 -40.40 -4.24
CA TRP A 670 -0.53 -41.36 -3.22
C TRP A 670 0.96 -41.47 -2.92
N SER A 671 1.29 -41.76 -1.68
CA SER A 671 2.64 -42.15 -1.28
C SER A 671 2.62 -43.33 -0.36
N GLY A 672 3.76 -44.00 -0.25
CA GLY A 672 3.89 -45.12 0.68
C GLY A 672 5.32 -45.27 1.17
N THR A 673 5.45 -45.83 2.37
CA THR A 673 6.74 -46.21 2.97
C THR A 673 6.67 -47.60 3.59
N VAL A 674 7.78 -48.29 3.54
CA VAL A 674 8.00 -49.51 4.34
C VAL A 674 9.33 -49.33 5.08
N GLU A 675 9.31 -49.60 6.38
CA GLU A 675 10.50 -49.38 7.22
C GLU A 675 10.67 -50.52 8.19
N TRP A 676 11.88 -51.04 8.32
CA TRP A 676 12.27 -52.00 9.32
C TRP A 676 13.18 -51.34 10.34
N LYS A 677 12.72 -51.24 11.59
CA LYS A 677 13.35 -50.57 12.72
C LYS A 677 13.87 -51.56 13.73
N ASN A 678 15.08 -51.38 14.19
CA ASN A 678 15.70 -52.22 15.20
C ASN A 678 16.29 -51.35 16.31
N LYS A 679 16.19 -51.82 17.55
CA LYS A 679 16.79 -51.16 18.73
C LYS A 679 17.38 -52.23 19.63
N LEU A 680 18.61 -52.10 20.01
CA LEU A 680 19.29 -52.86 21.03
C LEU A 680 19.52 -51.95 22.24
N ARG A 681 18.91 -52.27 23.38
CA ARG A 681 18.93 -51.44 24.58
C ARG A 681 19.52 -52.22 25.74
N TYR A 682 20.50 -51.61 26.43
CA TYR A 682 21.07 -52.10 27.66
C TYR A 682 20.53 -51.30 28.85
N ASP A 683 19.80 -51.96 29.75
CA ASP A 683 19.30 -51.40 31.00
C ASP A 683 20.43 -51.38 32.03
N ILE A 684 20.80 -50.16 32.47
CA ILE A 684 21.85 -50.00 33.47
C ILE A 684 21.28 -50.37 34.84
N PRO A 685 21.87 -51.36 35.53
CA PRO A 685 21.34 -51.80 36.83
C PRO A 685 21.52 -50.63 37.86
N LEU A 686 20.40 -50.22 38.43
CA LEU A 686 20.34 -49.18 39.47
C LEU A 686 19.64 -49.79 40.71
N ASP A 687 20.08 -49.40 41.90
CA ASP A 687 19.43 -49.82 43.19
C ASP A 687 18.08 -49.10 43.44
N SER A 688 17.40 -48.68 42.35
CA SER A 688 16.13 -47.97 42.42
C SER A 688 15.10 -48.61 41.52
N GLU A 689 13.99 -49.07 42.08
CA GLU A 689 12.84 -49.58 41.35
C GLU A 689 12.08 -48.42 40.62
N ARG A 690 12.40 -47.19 40.85
CA ARG A 690 11.69 -45.99 40.32
C ARG A 690 12.36 -45.36 39.13
N ILE A 691 13.66 -45.59 38.93
CA ILE A 691 14.46 -45.02 37.88
C ILE A 691 14.94 -46.12 36.97
N ASN A 692 14.70 -45.99 35.69
CA ASN A 692 15.23 -46.84 34.65
C ASN A 692 16.10 -45.99 33.71
N LEU A 693 17.37 -46.34 33.64
CA LEU A 693 18.35 -45.70 32.77
C LEU A 693 18.81 -46.70 31.74
N GLY A 694 18.81 -46.36 30.47
CA GLY A 694 19.26 -47.23 29.41
C GLY A 694 20.09 -46.50 28.37
N VAL A 695 21.02 -47.27 27.79
CA VAL A 695 21.73 -46.84 26.57
C VAL A 695 21.32 -47.76 25.44
N PHE A 696 21.24 -47.22 24.24
CA PHE A 696 20.74 -48.01 23.11
C PHE A 696 21.44 -47.65 21.80
N GLY A 697 21.44 -48.61 20.88
CA GLY A 697 21.73 -48.41 19.48
C GLY A 697 20.46 -48.68 18.65
N THR A 698 20.24 -47.85 17.66
CA THR A 698 19.14 -47.97 16.69
C THR A 698 19.68 -48.22 15.28
N PHE A 699 18.89 -48.87 14.45
CA PHE A 699 19.18 -49.09 13.05
C PHE A 699 17.88 -49.27 12.28
N SER A 700 17.61 -48.39 11.33
CA SER A 700 16.44 -48.47 10.46
C SER A 700 16.84 -48.61 9.00
N LEU A 701 16.12 -49.47 8.28
CA LEU A 701 16.17 -49.62 6.83
C LEU A 701 14.79 -49.40 6.26
N GLY A 702 14.67 -48.65 5.18
CA GLY A 702 13.37 -48.44 4.57
C GLY A 702 13.42 -47.99 3.12
N TYR A 703 12.25 -48.02 2.52
CA TYR A 703 11.98 -47.55 1.18
C TYR A 703 10.66 -46.77 1.17
N GLY A 704 10.65 -45.67 0.40
CA GLY A 704 9.45 -44.88 0.20
C GLY A 704 9.34 -44.39 -1.24
N LYS A 705 8.12 -44.10 -1.66
CA LYS A 705 7.81 -43.57 -2.98
C LYS A 705 6.52 -42.75 -2.93
N PHE A 706 6.47 -41.69 -3.72
CA PHE A 706 5.22 -40.99 -4.09
C PHE A 706 4.96 -41.14 -5.58
N GLU A 707 3.70 -41.05 -6.00
CA GLU A 707 3.27 -41.19 -7.38
C GLU A 707 3.41 -39.87 -8.17
N ASP A 708 3.51 -39.96 -9.51
CA ASP A 708 3.36 -38.80 -10.42
C ASP A 708 1.99 -38.16 -10.20
N PHE A 709 1.93 -36.85 -10.23
CA PHE A 709 0.66 -36.13 -10.16
C PHE A 709 0.67 -34.86 -10.97
N LYS A 710 -0.52 -34.38 -11.33
CA LYS A 710 -0.73 -33.14 -12.05
C LYS A 710 -1.59 -32.20 -11.24
N GLU A 711 -1.22 -30.95 -11.24
CA GLU A 711 -2.05 -29.89 -10.68
C GLU A 711 -3.24 -29.57 -11.57
N SER A 712 -4.24 -28.91 -10.94
CA SER A 712 -5.38 -28.30 -11.62
C SER A 712 -5.78 -27.05 -10.85
N GLY A 713 -5.96 -25.92 -11.53
CA GLY A 713 -6.29 -24.67 -10.89
C GLY A 713 -6.36 -23.49 -11.85
N ASP A 714 -6.11 -22.30 -11.37
CA ASP A 714 -6.15 -21.06 -12.12
C ASP A 714 -4.78 -20.36 -12.28
N GLY A 715 -3.73 -20.98 -11.73
CA GLY A 715 -2.34 -20.56 -11.92
C GLY A 715 -1.58 -21.44 -12.91
N ILE A 716 -0.28 -21.22 -13.07
CA ILE A 716 0.59 -22.10 -13.87
C ILE A 716 0.62 -23.47 -13.20
N GLU A 717 0.03 -24.45 -13.88
CA GLU A 717 -0.11 -25.83 -13.42
C GLU A 717 1.16 -26.64 -13.68
N LEU A 718 1.48 -27.54 -12.74
CA LEU A 718 2.66 -28.39 -12.80
C LEU A 718 2.29 -29.87 -12.93
N ASP A 719 3.16 -30.62 -13.60
CA ASP A 719 3.23 -32.08 -13.63
C ASP A 719 4.48 -32.48 -12.81
N VAL A 720 4.27 -33.13 -11.67
CA VAL A 720 5.31 -33.49 -10.72
C VAL A 720 5.64 -34.97 -10.83
N GLN A 721 6.92 -35.25 -11.10
CA GLN A 721 7.38 -36.63 -11.32
C GLN A 721 7.60 -37.37 -10.00
N SER A 722 7.18 -38.65 -9.95
CA SER A 722 7.42 -39.57 -8.84
C SER A 722 8.89 -39.71 -8.50
N ARG A 723 9.16 -40.01 -7.23
CA ARG A 723 10.51 -40.21 -6.74
C ARG A 723 10.58 -41.24 -5.64
N ASP A 724 11.65 -42.02 -5.70
CA ASP A 724 12.00 -43.01 -4.69
C ASP A 724 12.83 -42.39 -3.55
N MET A 725 12.70 -42.95 -2.36
CA MET A 725 13.46 -42.59 -1.17
C MET A 725 13.99 -43.87 -0.49
N TYR A 726 15.26 -43.89 -0.15
CA TYR A 726 15.89 -44.98 0.60
C TYR A 726 16.32 -44.50 1.98
N ILE A 727 15.94 -45.20 3.02
CA ILE A 727 16.17 -44.84 4.42
C ILE A 727 17.21 -45.80 5.01
N VAL A 728 18.31 -45.23 5.50
CA VAL A 728 19.35 -45.95 6.26
C VAL A 728 19.72 -45.10 7.45
N ARG A 729 19.23 -45.42 8.64
CA ARG A 729 19.38 -44.59 9.85
C ARG A 729 19.97 -45.40 11.02
N PRO A 730 21.31 -45.51 11.14
CA PRO A 730 21.94 -45.98 12.37
C PRO A 730 21.97 -44.80 13.40
N GLY A 731 21.75 -45.12 14.66
CA GLY A 731 21.75 -44.16 15.75
C GLY A 731 22.24 -44.73 17.07
N VAL A 732 22.60 -43.86 17.99
CA VAL A 732 22.96 -44.19 19.36
C VAL A 732 22.29 -43.20 20.31
N GLY A 733 21.88 -43.70 21.49
CA GLY A 733 21.20 -42.81 22.42
C GLY A 733 21.16 -43.36 23.85
N ALA A 734 20.58 -42.55 24.69
CA ALA A 734 20.29 -42.89 26.08
C ALA A 734 18.89 -42.40 26.46
N ASP A 735 18.25 -43.12 27.33
CA ASP A 735 16.96 -42.73 27.91
C ASP A 735 16.98 -42.88 29.42
N ILE A 736 16.26 -42.04 30.12
CA ILE A 736 15.96 -42.14 31.52
C ILE A 736 14.45 -42.08 31.70
N ALA A 737 13.90 -43.01 32.46
CA ALA A 737 12.50 -43.01 32.83
C ALA A 737 12.35 -43.03 34.35
N PHE A 738 11.44 -42.23 34.83
CA PHE A 738 11.06 -42.11 36.24
C PHE A 738 9.61 -42.53 36.39
N ASN A 739 9.35 -43.45 37.36
CA ASN A 739 7.99 -43.95 37.59
C ASN A 739 7.63 -43.83 39.09
N LYS A 740 6.68 -42.95 39.40
CA LYS A 740 6.17 -42.73 40.75
C LYS A 740 4.75 -43.29 40.88
N TYR A 741 4.62 -44.39 41.65
CA TYR A 741 3.31 -44.91 42.00
C TYR A 741 2.75 -44.14 43.21
N ALA A 742 1.44 -43.87 43.20
CA ALA A 742 0.74 -43.35 44.35
C ALA A 742 0.76 -44.42 45.49
N GLN A 743 0.78 -44.01 46.75
CA GLN A 743 0.71 -44.88 47.92
C GLN A 743 -0.52 -45.83 47.89
N SER A 744 -1.62 -45.39 47.28
CA SER A 744 -2.84 -46.17 47.09
C SER A 744 -2.74 -47.24 45.98
N GLY A 745 -1.66 -47.24 45.13
CA GLY A 745 -1.54 -48.09 43.97
C GLY A 745 -2.57 -47.83 42.86
N LYS A 746 -3.33 -46.74 42.94
CA LYS A 746 -4.42 -46.39 42.00
C LYS A 746 -3.97 -45.73 40.72
N TYR A 747 -2.81 -45.07 40.74
CA TYR A 747 -2.23 -44.38 39.58
C TYR A 747 -0.71 -44.32 39.63
N SER A 748 -0.08 -44.07 38.49
CA SER A 748 1.34 -43.80 38.38
C SER A 748 1.59 -42.52 37.54
N LEU A 749 2.65 -41.82 37.89
CA LEU A 749 3.18 -40.73 37.11
C LEU A 749 4.51 -41.16 36.50
N ILE A 750 4.62 -41.09 35.17
CA ILE A 750 5.77 -41.55 34.42
C ILE A 750 6.37 -40.34 33.74
N GLY A 751 7.63 -40.05 34.00
CA GLY A 751 8.41 -39.06 33.26
C GLY A 751 9.51 -39.79 32.48
N LYS A 752 9.73 -39.43 31.24
CA LYS A 752 10.79 -39.99 30.39
C LYS A 752 11.53 -38.88 29.69
N ALA A 753 12.83 -38.98 29.62
CA ALA A 753 13.66 -38.17 28.76
C ALA A 753 14.54 -39.07 27.87
N THR A 754 14.74 -38.66 26.63
CA THR A 754 15.50 -39.42 25.64
C THR A 754 16.41 -38.44 24.90
N ALA A 755 17.67 -38.85 24.70
CA ALA A 755 18.60 -38.17 23.80
C ALA A 755 19.15 -39.21 22.81
N GLU A 756 19.07 -38.95 21.53
CA GLU A 756 19.54 -39.80 20.46
C GLU A 756 20.33 -38.99 19.44
N TYR A 757 21.46 -39.50 19.01
CA TYR A 757 22.20 -39.03 17.86
C TYR A 757 22.07 -40.02 16.72
N GLU A 758 21.44 -39.58 15.64
CA GLU A 758 21.19 -40.36 14.44
C GLU A 758 22.22 -39.99 13.37
N LEU A 759 23.12 -40.89 13.08
CA LEU A 759 24.13 -40.80 12.04
C LEU A 759 23.58 -40.97 10.63
N GLY A 760 22.31 -41.24 10.53
CA GLY A 760 21.63 -41.80 9.38
C GLY A 760 21.61 -40.90 8.16
N LYS A 761 21.20 -41.47 7.06
CA LYS A 761 21.03 -40.78 5.78
C LYS A 761 19.78 -41.25 5.09
N VAL A 762 19.00 -40.28 4.64
CA VAL A 762 17.92 -40.53 3.69
C VAL A 762 18.46 -40.19 2.30
N TYR A 763 18.50 -41.23 1.46
CA TYR A 763 18.90 -41.07 0.06
C TYR A 763 17.67 -40.71 -0.76
N ASP A 764 17.56 -39.46 -1.09
CA ASP A 764 16.59 -38.92 -2.01
C ASP A 764 17.32 -38.13 -3.10
N GLY A 765 16.67 -37.79 -4.16
CA GLY A 765 17.20 -36.86 -5.16
C GLY A 765 16.36 -35.60 -5.21
N SER A 766 16.70 -34.65 -6.05
CA SER A 766 15.81 -33.53 -6.36
C SER A 766 14.53 -34.05 -6.98
N ASN A 767 13.39 -33.60 -6.49
CA ASN A 767 12.11 -33.82 -7.15
C ASN A 767 12.12 -33.05 -8.49
N LYS A 768 11.32 -33.46 -9.43
CA LYS A 768 11.24 -32.85 -10.75
C LYS A 768 9.81 -32.44 -11.05
N ALA A 769 9.69 -31.30 -11.68
CA ALA A 769 8.41 -30.81 -12.19
C ALA A 769 8.57 -30.32 -13.63
N LYS A 770 7.51 -30.23 -14.37
CA LYS A 770 7.39 -29.50 -15.63
C LYS A 770 6.07 -28.73 -15.64
N ILE A 771 6.00 -27.72 -16.48
CA ILE A 771 4.72 -27.04 -16.71
C ILE A 771 3.81 -28.02 -17.45
N LYS A 772 2.62 -28.24 -16.93
CA LYS A 772 1.63 -29.17 -17.45
C LYS A 772 1.23 -28.80 -18.88
N ASP A 773 0.96 -29.82 -19.70
CA ASP A 773 0.48 -29.70 -21.08
C ASP A 773 1.39 -28.90 -22.02
N THR A 774 2.71 -28.86 -21.73
CA THR A 774 3.75 -28.30 -22.59
C THR A 774 4.71 -29.38 -23.07
N ASP A 775 5.42 -29.07 -24.19
CA ASP A 775 6.49 -29.93 -24.72
C ASP A 775 7.83 -29.74 -24.00
N ALA A 776 7.87 -28.80 -23.01
CA ALA A 776 9.04 -28.57 -22.19
C ALA A 776 9.41 -29.80 -21.36
N GLY A 777 10.70 -30.00 -21.12
CA GLY A 777 11.20 -31.08 -20.28
C GLY A 777 11.03 -30.83 -18.79
N TYR A 778 11.27 -31.87 -17.98
CA TYR A 778 11.29 -31.76 -16.54
C TYR A 778 12.52 -30.97 -16.06
N TYR A 779 12.31 -29.98 -15.21
CA TYR A 779 13.34 -29.27 -14.46
C TYR A 779 13.45 -29.83 -13.02
N LYS A 780 14.56 -29.59 -12.36
CA LYS A 780 14.76 -30.00 -10.97
C LYS A 780 14.25 -28.91 -10.03
N LEU A 781 13.53 -29.35 -9.00
CA LEU A 781 13.25 -28.53 -7.83
C LEU A 781 14.50 -28.48 -6.93
N GLU A 782 14.54 -27.51 -6.01
CA GLU A 782 15.63 -27.42 -5.06
C GLU A 782 15.75 -28.75 -4.27
N LYS A 783 16.98 -29.20 -4.08
CA LYS A 783 17.20 -30.43 -3.31
C LYS A 783 17.19 -30.11 -1.82
N PRO A 784 16.30 -30.73 -1.00
CA PRO A 784 16.36 -30.61 0.44
C PRO A 784 17.73 -31.08 0.96
N LYS A 785 18.14 -30.63 2.15
CA LYS A 785 19.31 -31.21 2.81
C LYS A 785 19.05 -32.69 3.11
N GLU A 786 20.06 -33.51 2.93
CA GLU A 786 19.98 -34.92 3.34
C GLU A 786 19.70 -35.02 4.85
N VAL A 787 18.75 -35.85 5.24
CA VAL A 787 18.41 -36.08 6.64
C VAL A 787 19.51 -36.93 7.27
N LYS A 788 20.47 -36.31 7.92
CA LYS A 788 21.63 -36.93 8.56
C LYS A 788 22.17 -36.06 9.70
N ASP A 789 23.01 -36.68 10.54
CA ASP A 789 23.67 -36.01 11.66
C ASP A 789 22.66 -35.25 12.54
N ILE A 790 21.66 -35.96 13.02
CA ILE A 790 20.53 -35.41 13.75
C ILE A 790 20.66 -35.72 15.23
N ILE A 791 20.55 -34.70 16.07
CA ILE A 791 20.32 -34.85 17.51
C ILE A 791 18.84 -34.74 17.79
N LYS A 792 18.27 -35.75 18.42
CA LYS A 792 16.87 -35.78 18.89
C LYS A 792 16.86 -35.75 20.41
N ILE A 793 16.14 -34.83 21.01
CA ILE A 793 15.91 -34.73 22.47
C ILE A 793 14.42 -34.77 22.68
N GLY A 794 13.97 -35.74 23.46
CA GLY A 794 12.54 -35.92 23.78
C GLY A 794 12.28 -35.91 25.29
N ALA A 795 11.14 -35.38 25.69
CA ALA A 795 10.61 -35.47 27.03
C ALA A 795 9.13 -35.82 26.99
N GLU A 796 8.73 -36.73 27.87
CA GLU A 796 7.36 -37.19 28.03
C GLU A 796 6.96 -37.15 29.53
N LEU A 797 5.73 -36.73 29.81
CA LEU A 797 5.11 -36.81 31.12
C LEU A 797 3.74 -37.48 30.96
N LYS A 798 3.53 -38.58 31.63
CA LYS A 798 2.33 -39.42 31.50
C LYS A 798 1.71 -39.72 32.87
N TYR A 799 0.43 -39.53 32.97
CA TYR A 799 -0.38 -39.98 34.10
C TYR A 799 -1.14 -41.26 33.69
N GLU A 800 -1.01 -42.36 34.43
CA GLU A 800 -1.67 -43.63 34.14
C GLU A 800 -2.43 -44.14 35.35
N THR A 801 -3.67 -44.63 35.13
CA THR A 801 -4.51 -45.27 36.14
C THR A 801 -4.15 -46.73 36.31
N ARG A 802 -4.57 -47.38 37.41
CA ARG A 802 -4.41 -48.85 37.63
C ARG A 802 -5.09 -49.65 36.54
N SER A 803 -6.18 -49.18 35.97
CA SER A 803 -6.90 -49.82 34.84
C SER A 803 -6.12 -49.72 33.52
N GLY A 804 -5.03 -48.96 33.46
CA GLY A 804 -4.20 -48.80 32.26
C GLY A 804 -4.67 -47.71 31.32
N HIS A 805 -5.62 -46.85 31.73
CA HIS A 805 -5.96 -45.64 30.96
C HIS A 805 -4.94 -44.55 31.25
N SER A 806 -4.51 -43.81 30.25
CA SER A 806 -3.52 -42.73 30.47
C SER A 806 -3.76 -41.50 29.64
N ILE A 807 -3.21 -40.41 30.15
CA ILE A 807 -3.00 -39.15 29.42
C ILE A 807 -1.53 -38.78 29.55
N GLY A 808 -0.90 -38.38 28.43
CA GLY A 808 0.49 -37.97 28.37
C GLY A 808 0.68 -36.73 27.53
N PHE A 809 1.74 -36.00 27.86
CA PHE A 809 2.24 -34.86 27.08
C PHE A 809 3.67 -35.17 26.68
N GLU A 810 4.00 -34.84 25.43
CA GLU A 810 5.34 -35.02 24.92
C GLU A 810 5.83 -33.81 24.15
N VAL A 811 7.14 -33.61 24.17
CA VAL A 811 7.85 -32.65 23.32
C VAL A 811 9.12 -33.31 22.80
N THR A 812 9.39 -33.13 21.52
CA THR A 812 10.63 -33.59 20.88
C THR A 812 11.25 -32.44 20.10
N ARG A 813 12.52 -32.19 20.31
CA ARG A 813 13.32 -31.28 19.53
C ARG A 813 14.33 -32.07 18.72
N GLN A 814 14.40 -31.79 17.45
CA GLN A 814 15.35 -32.32 16.49
C GLN A 814 16.22 -31.17 15.97
N GLU A 815 17.54 -31.35 15.97
CA GLU A 815 18.51 -30.40 15.43
C GLU A 815 19.52 -31.12 14.55
N GLY A 816 19.90 -30.49 13.43
CA GLY A 816 20.86 -31.05 12.49
C GLY A 816 20.70 -30.51 11.09
N SER A 817 20.66 -31.40 10.11
CA SER A 817 20.41 -31.02 8.70
C SER A 817 18.99 -30.46 8.47
N VAL A 818 18.03 -30.90 9.28
CA VAL A 818 16.66 -30.41 9.35
C VAL A 818 16.31 -30.21 10.81
N ASP A 819 15.82 -29.02 11.16
CA ASP A 819 15.36 -28.73 12.51
C ASP A 819 13.84 -28.96 12.59
N ALA A 820 13.43 -29.65 13.66
CA ALA A 820 12.00 -29.83 13.92
C ALA A 820 11.71 -29.75 15.42
N THR A 821 10.58 -29.14 15.77
CA THR A 821 10.02 -29.19 17.13
C THR A 821 8.65 -29.81 17.03
N ARG A 822 8.38 -30.84 17.81
CA ARG A 822 7.08 -31.51 17.86
C ARG A 822 6.58 -31.57 19.28
N TYR A 823 5.29 -31.43 19.46
CA TYR A 823 4.60 -31.55 20.73
C TYR A 823 3.31 -32.34 20.52
N GLY A 824 2.93 -33.12 21.52
CA GLY A 824 1.77 -34.01 21.40
C GLY A 824 1.05 -34.23 22.72
N VAL A 825 -0.21 -34.63 22.59
CA VAL A 825 -1.05 -35.15 23.67
C VAL A 825 -1.48 -36.55 23.32
N ASN A 826 -1.18 -37.46 24.19
CA ASN A 826 -1.50 -38.89 24.03
C ASN A 826 -2.60 -39.30 25.02
N LEU A 827 -3.69 -39.80 24.51
CA LEU A 827 -4.75 -40.40 25.30
C LEU A 827 -4.76 -41.90 25.02
N MET A 828 -4.81 -42.72 26.06
CA MET A 828 -4.86 -44.16 25.90
C MET A 828 -6.00 -44.74 26.72
N TYR A 829 -6.75 -45.65 26.10
CA TYR A 829 -7.77 -46.48 26.73
C TYR A 829 -7.39 -47.97 26.56
N ARG A 830 -7.40 -48.71 27.65
CA ARG A 830 -7.10 -50.14 27.65
C ARG A 830 -8.37 -50.94 27.85
N PHE A 831 -8.51 -52.04 27.07
CA PHE A 831 -9.58 -53.01 27.16
C PHE A 831 -9.09 -54.34 27.74
#